data_b4da701623a0288c2ab97b24f8f162b2
#
_entry.id   b4da701623a0288c2ab97b24f8f162b2
#
_cell.length_a   1.000
_cell.length_b   1.000
_cell.length_c   1.000
_cell.angle_alpha   90.00
_cell.angle_beta   90.00
_cell.angle_gamma   90.00
#
_symmetry.space_group_name_H-M   'P 1'
#
loop_
_entity.id
_entity.type
_entity.pdbx_description
1 polymer ?
#
loop_
_entity_poly.entity_id
_entity_poly.type
_entity_poly.pdbx_seq_one_letter_code
_entity_poly.pdbx_strand_id
1 'polypeptide(L)'
;MALQQLRDWLLAPYYTQAAKQKCDVEYYAEHSAEYNAEHYAEFNAERPQIHRRLLVISGDVEFIENTIDVLLADLPGQCRAEAFNENQLKGKNRKVLLGSERDMAIFHCHESFNPGNFLALAGTIKHGGCLIVTCPSFDKWPGQHHAPFISYGYKSSDSAYLRRFITLLLDDKHTAIHSREGTRLPNQDIPYLDAKQDMGYLDTYQDSQHLLPSLFSSKDQRAAFNALSAQFKEDNLHTLIAAPRGRGKSSLLGIFIWHLLNEGQHILLTSTLFENVHSVFRQIDRMCEHNKTIKGDSKHPHVEPSSSDKNLNKVLDKTPEKIRCVGEGTLEWVAPDNPALFNGHCDIVFIDEAASLPIPVVLNIITNHKQWLFSTTLQGYEGSGSGFIHKLIPKLHAHLNESEDKCVNIVELHTPLRWLRHDPIECFINKACLFDTGGENSESFLGGDEKGGYETAEAHLAPTHSFSDISLSKTRFQRLSETALEDVMKLLTLAHYQTTPDDLMRLLDSPDLILFLLYQGSKVIGAAVVNEEGGEKLRDIAENIATGERRPKGHLGAQQLTLMSANPALATLKYWRINRIAVSPELQGKGFGTFIISTLEKAAYEADIDSLSTSYGSEDKLDRFWQQNKFVCVHKGEKANKASGETSVLRIAPLSDRARTLSSEVTSIDDAKKKQTTYDSLSASLQLLCVTKLRHFIAGYRSLDNIWGEINAIALCDSLHPTSSHPAPLFDVLSELFDNQTNERHSELIKLLQQPRPNYDSLSYMLKTKGKKGTTAALKQIISRFIIKLDMAD
;
A
#
# COMPACT_ATOMS: atom_id res chain seq x y z
N MET A 1 10.81 14.83 41.94
CA MET A 1 10.36 13.46 42.35
C MET A 1 9.68 12.72 41.23
N ALA A 2 8.61 13.22 40.63
CA ALA A 2 7.88 12.52 39.53
C ALA A 2 8.72 12.26 38.27
N LEU A 3 9.56 13.22 37.85
CA LEU A 3 10.42 13.04 36.66
C LEU A 3 11.53 12.00 36.92
N GLN A 4 12.04 11.92 38.16
CA GLN A 4 13.00 10.88 38.52
C GLN A 4 12.37 9.50 38.51
N GLN A 5 11.15 9.35 39.02
CA GLN A 5 10.41 8.09 38.96
C GLN A 5 10.13 7.67 37.51
N LEU A 6 9.80 8.63 36.64
CA LEU A 6 9.62 8.37 35.20
C LEU A 6 10.93 7.92 34.55
N ARG A 7 12.05 8.55 34.88
CA ARG A 7 13.38 8.16 34.41
C ARG A 7 13.76 6.76 34.88
N ASP A 8 13.56 6.46 36.14
CA ASP A 8 13.84 5.14 36.73
C ASP A 8 13.00 4.06 36.05
N TRP A 9 11.71 4.33 35.80
CA TRP A 9 10.84 3.43 35.03
C TRP A 9 11.32 3.27 33.57
N LEU A 10 11.75 4.36 32.91
CA LEU A 10 12.24 4.31 31.54
C LEU A 10 13.53 3.51 31.41
N LEU A 11 14.43 3.60 32.38
CA LEU A 11 15.76 3.00 32.30
C LEU A 11 15.89 1.64 33.01
N ALA A 12 14.90 1.24 33.80
CA ALA A 12 14.93 -0.02 34.56
C ALA A 12 15.34 -1.26 33.72
N PRO A 13 14.83 -1.49 32.49
CA PRO A 13 15.23 -2.64 31.70
C PRO A 13 16.70 -2.65 31.31
N TYR A 14 17.29 -1.48 31.06
CA TYR A 14 18.67 -1.33 30.62
C TYR A 14 19.68 -1.51 31.75
N TYR A 15 19.33 -1.09 32.96
CA TYR A 15 20.16 -1.32 34.15
C TYR A 15 20.19 -2.81 34.53
N THR A 16 19.06 -3.49 34.40
CA THR A 16 18.99 -4.93 34.68
C THR A 16 19.82 -5.73 33.65
N GLN A 17 19.85 -5.34 32.40
CA GLN A 17 20.71 -5.95 31.38
C GLN A 17 22.18 -5.65 31.59
N ALA A 18 22.55 -4.42 31.96
CA ALA A 18 23.93 -4.05 32.22
C ALA A 18 24.52 -4.75 33.45
N ALA A 19 23.73 -4.91 34.52
CA ALA A 19 24.13 -5.64 35.72
C ALA A 19 24.39 -7.12 35.42
N LYS A 20 23.53 -7.76 34.61
CA LYS A 20 23.72 -9.15 34.18
C LYS A 20 24.94 -9.32 33.29
N GLN A 21 25.17 -8.47 32.31
CA GLN A 21 26.36 -8.53 31.46
C GLN A 21 27.66 -8.39 32.23
N LYS A 22 27.65 -7.61 33.31
CA LYS A 22 28.83 -7.50 34.18
C LYS A 22 29.09 -8.78 34.98
N CYS A 23 28.03 -9.41 35.49
CA CYS A 23 28.12 -10.74 36.11
C CYS A 23 28.56 -11.80 35.09
N ASP A 24 28.08 -11.73 33.86
CA ASP A 24 28.40 -12.67 32.79
C ASP A 24 29.88 -12.55 32.40
N VAL A 25 30.43 -11.32 32.27
CA VAL A 25 31.86 -11.11 31.94
C VAL A 25 32.77 -11.59 33.06
N GLU A 26 32.38 -11.37 34.31
CA GLU A 26 33.15 -11.87 35.46
C GLU A 26 33.09 -13.41 35.55
N TYR A 27 31.91 -14.00 35.30
CA TYR A 27 31.71 -15.45 35.28
C TYR A 27 32.45 -16.15 34.14
N TYR A 28 32.44 -15.58 32.94
CA TYR A 28 33.15 -16.10 31.77
C TYR A 28 34.67 -15.99 31.89
N ALA A 29 35.16 -14.97 32.61
CA ALA A 29 36.60 -14.85 32.85
C ALA A 29 37.13 -15.97 33.77
N GLU A 30 36.26 -16.49 34.66
CA GLU A 30 36.64 -17.56 35.58
C GLU A 30 36.43 -18.98 35.02
N HIS A 31 35.53 -19.20 34.04
CA HIS A 31 35.06 -20.54 33.61
C HIS A 31 35.21 -20.83 32.11
N SER A 32 36.18 -20.26 31.41
CA SER A 32 36.28 -20.28 29.94
C SER A 32 36.61 -21.66 29.30
N ALA A 33 36.56 -22.75 29.99
CA ALA A 33 37.02 -24.06 29.49
C ALA A 33 35.95 -25.13 29.21
N GLU A 34 34.72 -24.98 29.66
CA GLU A 34 33.73 -26.09 29.63
C GLU A 34 32.28 -25.69 29.20
N TYR A 35 32.06 -24.82 28.21
CA TYR A 35 30.71 -24.44 27.84
C TYR A 35 30.20 -25.09 26.54
N ASN A 36 29.25 -26.01 26.68
CA ASN A 36 28.47 -26.64 25.60
C ASN A 36 27.23 -25.79 25.22
N ALA A 37 26.77 -25.93 23.98
CA ALA A 37 25.64 -25.21 23.38
C ALA A 37 24.30 -25.34 24.13
N GLU A 38 24.13 -26.36 24.96
CA GLU A 38 22.94 -26.57 25.83
C GLU A 38 22.82 -25.48 26.90
N HIS A 39 23.92 -25.04 27.49
CA HIS A 39 23.91 -23.95 28.45
C HIS A 39 23.58 -22.58 27.85
N TYR A 40 23.81 -22.38 26.54
CA TYR A 40 23.43 -21.16 25.85
C TYR A 40 21.91 -21.02 25.68
N ALA A 41 21.19 -22.12 25.56
CA ALA A 41 19.73 -22.15 25.44
C ALA A 41 19.06 -21.92 26.82
N GLU A 42 19.56 -22.53 27.88
CA GLU A 42 19.09 -22.28 29.25
C GLU A 42 19.38 -20.86 29.71
N PHE A 43 20.54 -20.32 29.37
CA PHE A 43 20.96 -18.96 29.74
C PHE A 43 20.10 -17.85 29.08
N ASN A 44 19.63 -18.08 27.86
CA ASN A 44 18.69 -17.16 27.20
C ASN A 44 17.25 -17.31 27.70
N ALA A 45 16.86 -18.44 28.28
CA ALA A 45 15.54 -18.66 28.86
C ALA A 45 15.33 -17.92 30.20
N GLU A 46 16.41 -17.56 30.89
CA GLU A 46 16.32 -16.85 32.18
C GLU A 46 16.33 -15.31 32.08
N ARG A 47 16.42 -14.73 30.89
CA ARG A 47 16.31 -13.25 30.73
C ARG A 47 14.89 -12.82 31.05
N PRO A 48 14.66 -11.87 31.96
CA PRO A 48 13.34 -11.32 32.15
C PRO A 48 12.90 -10.67 30.85
N GLN A 49 11.90 -11.26 30.19
CA GLN A 49 11.34 -10.71 29.00
C GLN A 49 10.43 -9.55 29.37
N ILE A 50 10.75 -8.36 28.88
CA ILE A 50 10.07 -7.13 29.23
C ILE A 50 9.32 -6.63 28.00
N HIS A 51 8.02 -6.32 28.15
CA HIS A 51 7.22 -5.73 27.09
C HIS A 51 7.82 -4.41 26.60
N ARG A 52 7.52 -4.07 25.35
CA ARG A 52 7.78 -2.72 24.82
C ARG A 52 6.92 -1.71 25.58
N ARG A 53 7.38 -0.49 25.69
CA ARG A 53 6.75 0.55 26.48
C ARG A 53 6.43 1.77 25.64
N LEU A 54 5.31 2.40 25.93
CA LEU A 54 4.88 3.64 25.32
C LEU A 54 4.92 4.75 26.37
N LEU A 55 5.63 5.83 26.07
CA LEU A 55 5.66 7.05 26.86
C LEU A 55 5.14 8.20 26.01
N VAL A 56 4.18 8.94 26.52
CA VAL A 56 3.69 10.17 25.89
C VAL A 56 4.08 11.38 26.76
N ILE A 57 4.77 12.34 26.16
CA ILE A 57 5.14 13.62 26.79
C ILE A 57 4.34 14.71 26.12
N SER A 58 3.41 15.32 26.85
CA SER A 58 2.45 16.30 26.35
C SER A 58 2.72 17.69 26.94
N GLY A 59 2.98 18.69 26.10
CA GLY A 59 3.25 20.05 26.52
C GLY A 59 3.75 20.95 25.38
N ASP A 60 4.28 22.11 25.75
CA ASP A 60 5.00 22.97 24.82
C ASP A 60 6.43 22.47 24.58
N VAL A 61 7.06 22.99 23.53
CA VAL A 61 8.38 22.52 23.06
C VAL A 61 9.44 22.64 24.17
N GLU A 62 9.48 23.73 24.91
CA GLU A 62 10.47 23.96 26.00
C GLU A 62 10.29 22.93 27.12
N PHE A 63 9.07 22.67 27.55
CA PHE A 63 8.77 21.64 28.55
C PHE A 63 9.24 20.25 28.08
N ILE A 64 9.01 19.92 26.81
CA ILE A 64 9.38 18.63 26.26
C ILE A 64 10.88 18.49 26.13
N GLU A 65 11.59 19.47 25.59
CA GLU A 65 13.05 19.47 25.48
C GLU A 65 13.70 19.28 26.85
N ASN A 66 13.32 20.08 27.85
CA ASN A 66 13.79 19.91 29.20
C ASN A 66 13.50 18.52 29.80
N THR A 67 12.33 17.99 29.52
CA THR A 67 11.96 16.64 29.97
C THR A 67 12.83 15.56 29.31
N ILE A 68 13.00 15.62 27.99
CA ILE A 68 13.83 14.67 27.22
C ILE A 68 15.29 14.74 27.71
N ASP A 69 15.85 15.93 27.88
CA ASP A 69 17.22 16.09 28.33
C ASP A 69 17.47 15.42 29.69
N VAL A 70 16.52 15.55 30.63
CA VAL A 70 16.61 14.87 31.93
C VAL A 70 16.44 13.35 31.80
N LEU A 71 15.48 12.90 30.99
CA LEU A 71 15.23 11.47 30.82
C LEU A 71 16.37 10.73 30.12
N LEU A 72 17.04 11.40 29.20
CA LEU A 72 18.12 10.79 28.38
C LEU A 72 19.52 11.11 28.89
N ALA A 73 19.64 11.89 29.97
CA ALA A 73 20.94 12.14 30.62
C ALA A 73 21.56 10.83 31.09
N ASP A 74 22.85 10.65 30.81
CA ASP A 74 23.63 9.46 31.21
C ASP A 74 22.99 8.12 30.86
N LEU A 75 22.52 7.97 29.58
CA LEU A 75 22.03 6.69 29.09
C LEU A 75 23.10 5.60 29.21
N PRO A 76 22.74 4.37 29.61
CA PRO A 76 23.67 3.24 29.56
C PRO A 76 24.30 3.10 28.16
N GLY A 77 25.63 2.90 28.07
CA GLY A 77 26.40 3.01 26.83
C GLY A 77 25.93 2.11 25.66
N GLN A 78 25.02 1.19 25.91
CA GLN A 78 24.41 0.32 24.90
C GLN A 78 23.04 0.81 24.44
N CYS A 79 22.41 1.76 25.14
CA CYS A 79 21.11 2.28 24.82
C CYS A 79 21.22 3.52 23.92
N ARG A 80 20.55 3.50 22.77
CA ARG A 80 20.51 4.65 21.86
C ARG A 80 19.06 5.11 21.67
N ALA A 81 18.85 6.40 21.86
CA ALA A 81 17.59 7.05 21.52
C ALA A 81 17.76 7.82 20.20
N GLU A 82 16.86 7.56 19.25
CA GLU A 82 16.83 8.26 17.97
C GLU A 82 15.54 9.07 17.85
N ALA A 83 15.65 10.35 17.45
CA ALA A 83 14.53 11.25 17.30
C ALA A 83 14.09 11.35 15.83
N PHE A 84 12.77 11.38 15.61
CA PHE A 84 12.14 11.45 14.30
C PHE A 84 11.00 12.46 14.32
N ASN A 85 10.84 13.17 13.22
CA ASN A 85 9.66 13.96 12.92
C ASN A 85 8.98 13.45 11.64
N GLU A 86 7.79 13.97 11.34
CA GLU A 86 7.02 13.59 10.17
C GLU A 86 7.78 13.77 8.83
N ASN A 87 8.61 14.82 8.72
CA ASN A 87 9.34 15.10 7.49
C ASN A 87 10.44 14.07 7.22
N GLN A 88 11.08 13.58 8.27
CA GLN A 88 12.12 12.55 8.19
C GLN A 88 11.55 11.17 7.82
N LEU A 89 10.25 10.94 8.08
CA LEU A 89 9.55 9.69 7.82
C LEU A 89 8.79 9.65 6.49
N LYS A 90 8.97 10.63 5.61
CA LYS A 90 8.29 10.69 4.31
C LYS A 90 8.95 9.80 3.24
N GLY A 91 8.13 9.13 2.45
CA GLY A 91 8.52 8.44 1.22
C GLY A 91 9.56 7.33 1.42
N LYS A 92 10.71 7.45 0.75
CA LYS A 92 11.79 6.44 0.81
C LYS A 92 12.40 6.29 2.20
N ASN A 93 12.46 7.36 2.98
CA ASN A 93 13.04 7.33 4.31
C ASN A 93 12.28 6.42 5.27
N ARG A 94 10.94 6.40 5.19
CA ARG A 94 10.11 5.46 5.95
C ARG A 94 10.46 4.00 5.62
N LYS A 95 10.75 3.70 4.34
CA LYS A 95 11.11 2.35 3.91
C LYS A 95 12.46 1.89 4.46
N VAL A 96 13.42 2.79 4.62
CA VAL A 96 14.75 2.48 5.19
C VAL A 96 14.66 2.10 6.68
N LEU A 97 13.66 2.63 7.41
CA LEU A 97 13.43 2.25 8.80
C LEU A 97 12.97 0.79 8.97
N LEU A 98 12.38 0.24 7.92
CA LEU A 98 11.78 -1.08 7.97
C LEU A 98 12.86 -2.15 8.04
N GLY A 99 12.73 -3.04 9.03
CA GLY A 99 13.73 -4.08 9.29
C GLY A 99 14.86 -3.68 10.25
N SER A 100 14.94 -2.37 10.65
CA SER A 100 15.83 -1.96 11.72
C SER A 100 15.20 -2.19 13.09
N GLU A 101 16.06 -2.31 14.11
CA GLU A 101 15.66 -2.50 15.51
C GLU A 101 16.26 -1.39 16.37
N ARG A 102 15.46 -0.88 17.32
CA ARG A 102 15.82 0.24 18.20
C ARG A 102 15.49 -0.06 19.64
N ASP A 103 16.36 0.44 20.51
CA ASP A 103 16.10 0.46 21.97
C ASP A 103 15.05 1.49 22.31
N MET A 104 15.26 2.71 21.83
CA MET A 104 14.34 3.83 22.00
C MET A 104 14.19 4.61 20.70
N ALA A 105 12.98 5.09 20.47
CA ALA A 105 12.70 6.09 19.44
C ALA A 105 11.82 7.20 20.00
N ILE A 106 12.09 8.43 19.58
CA ILE A 106 11.30 9.60 19.93
C ILE A 106 10.56 10.07 18.69
N PHE A 107 9.25 10.17 18.76
CA PHE A 107 8.42 10.66 17.67
C PHE A 107 7.83 12.03 17.99
N HIS A 108 8.33 13.06 17.32
CA HIS A 108 7.88 14.44 17.51
C HIS A 108 6.64 14.74 16.67
N CYS A 109 5.51 15.03 17.34
CA CYS A 109 4.20 15.22 16.71
C CYS A 109 3.65 16.66 16.82
N HIS A 110 4.51 17.66 17.08
CA HIS A 110 4.07 19.06 17.23
C HIS A 110 3.58 19.69 15.94
N GLU A 111 4.26 19.42 14.82
CA GLU A 111 3.90 19.97 13.51
C GLU A 111 2.77 19.19 12.86
N SER A 112 2.83 17.88 12.93
CA SER A 112 1.86 16.97 12.34
C SER A 112 1.98 15.58 12.96
N PHE A 113 0.94 14.78 12.79
CA PHE A 113 0.88 13.38 13.19
C PHE A 113 0.35 12.54 12.05
N ASN A 114 1.03 11.44 11.73
CA ASN A 114 0.57 10.48 10.74
C ASN A 114 0.55 9.07 11.36
N PRO A 115 -0.62 8.43 11.41
CA PRO A 115 -0.77 7.10 12.01
C PRO A 115 0.14 6.04 11.40
N GLY A 116 0.33 6.07 10.08
CA GLY A 116 1.22 5.13 9.39
C GLY A 116 2.69 5.30 9.80
N ASN A 117 3.15 6.53 10.07
CA ASN A 117 4.50 6.79 10.56
C ASN A 117 4.67 6.34 12.02
N PHE A 118 3.67 6.61 12.87
CA PHE A 118 3.63 6.10 14.25
C PHE A 118 3.75 4.57 14.27
N LEU A 119 2.92 3.88 13.46
CA LEU A 119 2.94 2.43 13.36
C LEU A 119 4.27 1.89 12.82
N ALA A 120 4.83 2.53 11.77
CA ALA A 120 6.12 2.13 11.21
C ALA A 120 7.24 2.21 12.26
N LEU A 121 7.28 3.31 13.02
CA LEU A 121 8.29 3.54 14.04
C LEU A 121 8.11 2.59 15.23
N ALA A 122 6.87 2.40 15.71
CA ALA A 122 6.54 1.43 16.76
C ALA A 122 6.99 0.00 16.39
N GLY A 123 6.88 -0.37 15.11
CA GLY A 123 7.35 -1.66 14.60
C GLY A 123 8.88 -1.82 14.59
N THR A 124 9.66 -0.77 14.86
CA THR A 124 11.14 -0.86 14.99
C THR A 124 11.60 -1.06 16.42
N ILE A 125 10.73 -0.83 17.41
CA ILE A 125 11.09 -0.98 18.82
C ILE A 125 11.18 -2.46 19.17
N LYS A 126 12.31 -2.89 19.72
CA LYS A 126 12.52 -4.26 20.16
C LYS A 126 11.91 -4.49 21.55
N HIS A 127 11.83 -5.74 22.00
CA HIS A 127 11.40 -6.08 23.35
C HIS A 127 12.21 -5.32 24.38
N GLY A 128 11.58 -4.89 25.48
CA GLY A 128 12.20 -4.04 26.51
C GLY A 128 12.45 -2.60 26.09
N GLY A 129 12.29 -2.26 24.81
CA GLY A 129 12.47 -0.91 24.30
C GLY A 129 11.32 0.05 24.63
N CYS A 130 11.46 1.33 24.26
CA CYS A 130 10.47 2.36 24.52
C CYS A 130 10.23 3.23 23.28
N LEU A 131 8.96 3.44 22.94
CA LEU A 131 8.55 4.50 22.03
C LEU A 131 8.11 5.72 22.82
N ILE A 132 8.79 6.85 22.62
CA ILE A 132 8.46 8.13 23.23
C ILE A 132 7.74 8.98 22.20
N VAL A 133 6.52 9.40 22.47
CA VAL A 133 5.74 10.31 21.62
C VAL A 133 5.69 11.67 22.30
N THR A 134 6.09 12.72 21.58
CA THR A 134 5.96 14.08 22.08
C THR A 134 4.92 14.84 21.30
N CYS A 135 4.04 15.53 21.99
CA CYS A 135 2.92 16.21 21.37
C CYS A 135 2.55 17.52 22.12
N PRO A 136 1.82 18.44 21.50
CA PRO A 136 1.21 19.57 22.19
C PRO A 136 0.35 19.11 23.38
N SER A 137 -0.04 20.01 24.27
CA SER A 137 -1.00 19.68 25.32
C SER A 137 -2.27 19.07 24.71
N PHE A 138 -2.84 18.05 25.35
CA PHE A 138 -3.94 17.23 24.79
C PHE A 138 -5.17 18.03 24.40
N ASP A 139 -5.44 19.15 25.09
CA ASP A 139 -6.50 20.09 24.76
C ASP A 139 -6.25 20.83 23.44
N LYS A 140 -4.99 21.11 23.11
CA LYS A 140 -4.58 21.89 21.93
C LYS A 140 -4.22 21.04 20.72
N TRP A 141 -3.71 19.82 20.95
CA TRP A 141 -3.17 18.97 19.88
C TRP A 141 -4.16 18.73 18.72
N PRO A 142 -5.44 18.39 18.96
CA PRO A 142 -6.39 18.20 17.85
C PRO A 142 -6.59 19.43 16.99
N GLY A 143 -6.60 20.65 17.62
CA GLY A 143 -6.79 21.92 16.91
C GLY A 143 -5.53 22.46 16.22
N GLN A 144 -4.35 22.00 16.61
CA GLN A 144 -3.07 22.42 16.03
C GLN A 144 -2.61 21.50 14.88
N HIS A 145 -3.28 20.37 14.69
CA HIS A 145 -2.92 19.39 13.68
C HIS A 145 -3.22 19.89 12.26
N HIS A 146 -2.20 19.89 11.42
CA HIS A 146 -2.34 20.18 9.99
C HIS A 146 -2.57 18.88 9.22
N ALA A 147 -3.82 18.62 8.85
CA ALA A 147 -4.19 17.45 8.08
C ALA A 147 -3.83 17.63 6.59
N PRO A 148 -2.79 16.97 6.09
CA PRO A 148 -2.33 17.18 4.71
C PRO A 148 -3.29 16.61 3.66
N PHE A 149 -4.34 15.89 4.07
CA PHE A 149 -5.29 15.21 3.19
C PHE A 149 -6.61 15.96 3.00
N ILE A 150 -6.82 17.09 3.66
CA ILE A 150 -8.08 17.87 3.51
C ILE A 150 -8.24 18.35 2.09
N SER A 151 -9.48 18.22 1.59
CA SER A 151 -9.85 18.62 0.24
C SER A 151 -9.78 20.14 0.07
N TYR A 152 -9.43 20.59 -1.14
CA TYR A 152 -9.35 22.01 -1.46
C TYR A 152 -10.69 22.73 -1.15
N GLY A 153 -10.60 23.92 -0.59
CA GLY A 153 -11.77 24.72 -0.20
C GLY A 153 -12.46 24.27 1.08
N TYR A 154 -11.99 23.21 1.73
CA TYR A 154 -12.44 22.81 3.06
C TYR A 154 -11.38 23.18 4.11
N LYS A 155 -11.86 23.43 5.33
CA LYS A 155 -11.00 23.66 6.49
C LYS A 155 -11.39 22.67 7.58
N SER A 156 -10.42 22.05 8.21
CA SER A 156 -10.61 21.36 9.48
C SER A 156 -10.09 22.26 10.59
N SER A 157 -10.91 22.49 11.59
CA SER A 157 -10.50 23.22 12.78
C SER A 157 -10.00 22.29 13.87
N ASP A 158 -10.21 20.97 13.71
CA ASP A 158 -10.02 20.02 14.77
C ASP A 158 -9.98 18.58 14.24
N SER A 159 -9.07 17.74 14.76
CA SER A 159 -8.92 16.35 14.36
C SER A 159 -9.75 15.42 15.26
N ALA A 160 -10.79 14.84 14.73
CA ALA A 160 -11.58 13.82 15.42
C ALA A 160 -10.75 12.54 15.67
N TYR A 161 -9.83 12.22 14.75
CA TYR A 161 -8.90 11.11 14.94
C TYR A 161 -8.02 11.33 16.18
N LEU A 162 -7.41 12.51 16.32
CA LEU A 162 -6.56 12.80 17.47
C LEU A 162 -7.36 12.86 18.77
N ARG A 163 -8.58 13.34 18.76
CA ARG A 163 -9.45 13.26 19.96
C ARG A 163 -9.66 11.82 20.39
N ARG A 164 -10.00 10.95 19.44
CA ARG A 164 -10.13 9.51 19.69
C ARG A 164 -8.82 8.90 20.16
N PHE A 165 -7.71 9.21 19.50
CA PHE A 165 -6.37 8.74 19.86
C PHE A 165 -5.97 9.14 21.29
N ILE A 166 -6.21 10.40 21.67
CA ILE A 166 -5.98 10.90 23.03
C ILE A 166 -6.87 10.16 24.05
N THR A 167 -8.15 9.97 23.74
CA THR A 167 -9.05 9.19 24.63
C THR A 167 -8.50 7.79 24.86
N LEU A 168 -8.08 7.10 23.79
CA LEU A 168 -7.46 5.77 23.91
C LEU A 168 -6.16 5.79 24.73
N LEU A 169 -5.31 6.83 24.57
CA LEU A 169 -4.10 6.99 25.39
C LEU A 169 -4.42 7.20 26.88
N LEU A 170 -5.45 8.00 27.18
CA LEU A 170 -5.85 8.26 28.55
C LEU A 170 -6.50 7.04 29.22
N ASP A 171 -7.20 6.23 28.47
CA ASP A 171 -7.83 5.00 28.96
C ASP A 171 -6.86 3.82 29.05
N ASP A 172 -5.73 3.87 28.31
CA ASP A 172 -4.74 2.80 28.33
C ASP A 172 -3.93 2.78 29.61
N LYS A 173 -4.05 1.71 30.39
CA LYS A 173 -3.35 1.52 31.68
C LYS A 173 -1.86 1.21 31.53
N HIS A 174 -1.42 0.88 30.31
CA HIS A 174 -0.04 0.47 30.02
C HIS A 174 0.81 1.63 29.45
N THR A 175 0.20 2.75 29.08
CA THR A 175 0.90 3.92 28.57
C THR A 175 1.31 4.86 29.71
N ALA A 176 2.60 5.17 29.78
CA ALA A 176 3.10 6.24 30.65
C ALA A 176 2.79 7.60 30.03
N ILE A 177 2.30 8.54 30.85
CA ILE A 177 2.01 9.90 30.39
C ILE A 177 2.71 10.90 31.33
N HIS A 178 3.41 11.86 30.74
CA HIS A 178 4.01 12.97 31.44
C HIS A 178 3.54 14.30 30.83
N SER A 179 3.00 15.19 31.67
CA SER A 179 2.54 16.51 31.26
C SER A 179 2.81 17.55 32.37
N ARG A 180 2.51 18.79 32.08
CA ARG A 180 2.55 19.85 33.13
C ARG A 180 1.59 19.61 34.32
N GLU A 181 0.54 18.83 34.08
CA GLU A 181 -0.47 18.46 35.08
C GLU A 181 -0.01 17.33 36.01
N GLY A 182 0.97 16.53 35.56
CA GLY A 182 1.51 15.43 36.35
C GLY A 182 2.10 14.29 35.52
N THR A 183 2.46 13.24 36.24
CA THR A 183 3.01 12.00 35.67
C THR A 183 2.13 10.83 36.07
N ARG A 184 1.69 10.08 35.08
CA ARG A 184 1.04 8.77 35.23
C ARG A 184 1.99 7.68 34.74
N LEU A 185 2.38 6.79 35.61
CA LEU A 185 3.08 5.56 35.27
C LEU A 185 2.09 4.43 35.09
N PRO A 186 2.39 3.42 34.25
CA PRO A 186 1.61 2.20 34.19
C PRO A 186 1.54 1.52 35.56
N ASN A 187 0.41 0.86 35.86
CA ASN A 187 0.31 0.03 37.06
C ASN A 187 1.40 -1.03 37.05
N GLN A 188 2.17 -1.12 38.12
CA GLN A 188 3.25 -2.11 38.28
C GLN A 188 2.73 -3.54 38.42
N ASP A 189 1.42 -3.72 38.62
CA ASP A 189 0.72 -5.00 38.70
C ASP A 189 0.44 -5.65 37.33
N ILE A 190 1.18 -5.29 36.29
CA ILE A 190 1.28 -6.16 35.14
C ILE A 190 2.05 -7.38 35.69
N PRO A 191 1.42 -8.54 35.87
CA PRO A 191 2.19 -9.70 36.25
C PRO A 191 3.28 -9.82 35.20
N TYR A 192 4.52 -9.89 35.63
CA TYR A 192 5.54 -10.59 34.83
C TYR A 192 4.90 -11.94 34.56
N LEU A 193 4.11 -12.02 33.49
CA LEU A 193 3.49 -13.25 33.05
C LEU A 193 4.65 -14.22 33.01
N ASP A 194 4.50 -15.29 33.81
CA ASP A 194 5.50 -16.32 33.93
C ASP A 194 5.87 -16.71 32.50
N ALA A 195 7.01 -16.19 32.01
CA ALA A 195 7.47 -16.42 30.64
C ALA A 195 7.55 -17.92 30.32
N LYS A 196 7.46 -18.76 31.36
CA LYS A 196 7.35 -20.19 31.28
C LYS A 196 5.99 -20.71 30.78
N GLN A 197 4.88 -20.00 30.97
CA GLN A 197 3.58 -20.44 30.48
C GLN A 197 3.24 -19.96 29.07
N ASP A 198 3.76 -18.79 28.64
CA ASP A 198 3.42 -18.21 27.34
C ASP A 198 4.45 -18.45 26.21
N MET A 199 5.70 -18.65 26.57
CA MET A 199 6.61 -19.34 25.66
C MET A 199 6.21 -20.82 25.78
N GLY A 200 5.41 -21.28 24.83
CA GLY A 200 5.24 -22.73 24.67
C GLY A 200 6.61 -23.34 24.60
N TYR A 201 7.13 -23.74 25.78
CA TYR A 201 8.42 -24.36 25.94
C TYR A 201 8.61 -25.36 24.82
N LEU A 202 9.69 -25.26 24.14
CA LEU A 202 10.29 -26.35 23.43
C LEU A 202 10.52 -27.41 24.47
N ASP A 203 9.45 -28.17 24.87
CA ASP A 203 9.62 -29.40 25.59
C ASP A 203 10.66 -30.18 24.81
N THR A 204 11.76 -30.46 25.49
CA THR A 204 12.80 -31.35 25.07
C THR A 204 12.15 -32.71 24.74
N TYR A 205 11.53 -32.79 23.57
CA TYR A 205 11.23 -34.05 22.96
C TYR A 205 12.58 -34.63 22.51
N GLN A 206 13.05 -35.59 23.25
CA GLN A 206 14.07 -36.53 22.86
C GLN A 206 13.59 -37.26 21.59
N ASP A 207 13.70 -36.66 20.47
CA ASP A 207 13.64 -37.35 19.18
C ASP A 207 14.99 -37.20 18.50
N SER A 208 15.77 -38.25 18.69
CA SER A 208 17.21 -38.37 18.42
C SER A 208 17.58 -38.47 16.93
N GLN A 209 16.92 -37.77 16.01
CA GLN A 209 17.26 -37.85 14.58
C GLN A 209 17.33 -36.59 13.79
N HIS A 210 17.07 -35.34 14.28
CA HIS A 210 17.24 -34.16 13.47
C HIS A 210 17.89 -32.99 14.20
N LEU A 211 19.01 -32.50 13.64
CA LEU A 211 19.83 -31.35 14.00
C LEU A 211 19.13 -29.98 13.94
N LEU A 212 17.80 -29.91 13.94
CA LEU A 212 17.01 -28.71 13.62
C LEU A 212 16.26 -28.00 14.76
N PRO A 213 16.27 -28.40 16.03
CA PRO A 213 15.46 -27.75 17.08
C PRO A 213 15.78 -26.28 17.34
N SER A 214 17.02 -25.86 17.13
CA SER A 214 17.50 -24.48 17.43
C SER A 214 17.24 -23.44 16.34
N LEU A 215 16.70 -23.83 15.19
CA LEU A 215 16.55 -22.96 14.02
C LEU A 215 15.28 -22.14 14.02
N PHE A 216 14.22 -22.63 14.67
CA PHE A 216 12.92 -21.99 14.72
C PHE A 216 12.71 -21.27 16.03
N SER A 217 12.22 -20.03 15.94
CA SER A 217 11.95 -19.19 17.10
C SER A 217 10.56 -19.43 17.70
N SER A 218 9.69 -20.24 17.04
CA SER A 218 8.36 -20.56 17.52
C SER A 218 7.84 -21.90 17.00
N LYS A 219 6.83 -22.48 17.70
CA LYS A 219 6.19 -23.74 17.30
C LYS A 219 5.44 -23.62 15.97
N ASP A 220 4.78 -22.50 15.72
CA ASP A 220 4.04 -22.24 14.48
C ASP A 220 5.00 -22.09 13.28
N GLN A 221 6.18 -21.47 13.44
CA GLN A 221 7.19 -21.48 12.39
C GLN A 221 7.68 -22.89 12.04
N ARG A 222 7.88 -23.75 13.06
CA ARG A 222 8.29 -25.14 12.83
C ARG A 222 7.20 -25.93 12.12
N ALA A 223 5.94 -25.80 12.57
CA ALA A 223 4.81 -26.45 11.94
C ALA A 223 4.66 -26.01 10.47
N ALA A 224 4.77 -24.70 10.22
CA ALA A 224 4.76 -24.12 8.89
C ALA A 224 5.88 -24.69 8.00
N PHE A 225 7.12 -24.74 8.50
CA PHE A 225 8.25 -25.32 7.77
C PHE A 225 8.00 -26.78 7.39
N ASN A 226 7.49 -27.58 8.33
CA ASN A 226 7.20 -28.99 8.07
C ASN A 226 6.11 -29.15 7.00
N ALA A 227 5.04 -28.33 7.07
CA ALA A 227 3.98 -28.31 6.06
C ALA A 227 4.51 -27.92 4.67
N LEU A 228 5.31 -26.86 4.59
CA LEU A 228 5.94 -26.42 3.34
C LEU A 228 6.86 -27.50 2.75
N SER A 229 7.66 -28.18 3.60
CA SER A 229 8.56 -29.23 3.16
C SER A 229 7.82 -30.48 2.67
N ALA A 230 6.69 -30.82 3.27
CA ALA A 230 5.81 -31.90 2.79
C ALA A 230 5.20 -31.55 1.43
N GLN A 231 4.62 -30.37 1.29
CA GLN A 231 4.02 -29.89 0.03
C GLN A 231 5.03 -29.85 -1.09
N PHE A 232 6.25 -29.39 -0.82
CA PHE A 232 7.33 -29.35 -1.81
C PHE A 232 7.68 -30.75 -2.32
N LYS A 233 7.83 -31.75 -1.42
CA LYS A 233 8.13 -33.15 -1.78
C LYS A 233 7.03 -33.81 -2.60
N GLU A 234 5.78 -33.40 -2.39
CA GLU A 234 4.60 -33.86 -3.13
C GLU A 234 4.40 -33.10 -4.48
N ASP A 235 5.31 -32.21 -4.84
CA ASP A 235 5.23 -31.35 -6.01
C ASP A 235 3.96 -30.47 -6.04
N ASN A 236 3.48 -30.07 -4.86
CA ASN A 236 2.26 -29.32 -4.63
C ASN A 236 2.46 -28.09 -3.75
N LEU A 237 3.59 -27.41 -3.90
CA LEU A 237 3.87 -26.16 -3.16
C LEU A 237 3.13 -24.98 -3.81
N HIS A 238 1.88 -24.76 -3.41
CA HIS A 238 1.03 -23.64 -3.79
C HIS A 238 0.56 -22.91 -2.53
N THR A 239 1.45 -22.12 -1.90
CA THR A 239 1.20 -21.66 -0.54
C THR A 239 1.30 -20.15 -0.37
N LEU A 240 0.35 -19.60 0.37
CA LEU A 240 0.37 -18.25 0.94
C LEU A 240 0.75 -18.32 2.41
N ILE A 241 1.81 -17.63 2.83
CA ILE A 241 2.10 -17.33 4.23
C ILE A 241 1.49 -15.97 4.59
N ALA A 242 0.51 -15.99 5.48
CA ALA A 242 -0.17 -14.80 5.96
C ALA A 242 0.14 -14.58 7.46
N ALA A 243 0.56 -13.39 7.84
CA ALA A 243 0.79 -13.08 9.24
C ALA A 243 0.85 -11.57 9.50
N PRO A 244 0.51 -11.10 10.70
CA PRO A 244 0.85 -9.76 11.13
C PRO A 244 2.35 -9.49 11.10
N ARG A 245 2.72 -8.24 11.27
CA ARG A 245 4.13 -7.85 11.34
C ARG A 245 4.80 -8.44 12.59
N GLY A 246 6.09 -8.79 12.48
CA GLY A 246 6.88 -9.27 13.62
C GLY A 246 6.71 -10.77 13.93
N ARG A 247 5.99 -11.54 13.10
CA ARG A 247 5.76 -12.99 13.27
C ARG A 247 6.82 -13.86 12.58
N GLY A 248 7.86 -13.26 12.00
CA GLY A 248 9.00 -14.01 11.45
C GLY A 248 8.78 -14.62 10.06
N LYS A 249 7.85 -14.09 9.24
CA LYS A 249 7.67 -14.52 7.83
C LYS A 249 8.97 -14.62 7.06
N SER A 250 9.73 -13.52 6.99
CA SER A 250 10.99 -13.47 6.22
C SER A 250 12.09 -14.37 6.81
N SER A 251 12.04 -14.65 8.13
CA SER A 251 12.92 -15.62 8.76
C SER A 251 12.56 -17.04 8.32
N LEU A 252 11.27 -17.40 8.35
CA LEU A 252 10.78 -18.68 7.85
C LEU A 252 11.13 -18.88 6.36
N LEU A 253 10.91 -17.86 5.53
CA LEU A 253 11.30 -17.89 4.12
C LEU A 253 12.80 -18.16 3.96
N GLY A 254 13.65 -17.46 4.71
CA GLY A 254 15.10 -17.64 4.65
C GLY A 254 15.56 -19.06 5.06
N ILE A 255 14.94 -19.63 6.11
CA ILE A 255 15.21 -21.01 6.55
C ILE A 255 14.75 -22.01 5.47
N PHE A 256 13.57 -21.82 4.90
CA PHE A 256 13.01 -22.73 3.91
C PHE A 256 13.79 -22.64 2.59
N ILE A 257 14.11 -21.44 2.12
CA ILE A 257 14.98 -21.25 0.95
C ILE A 257 16.35 -21.91 1.16
N TRP A 258 16.98 -21.70 2.32
CA TRP A 258 18.27 -22.36 2.63
C TRP A 258 18.18 -23.88 2.56
N HIS A 259 17.08 -24.48 3.07
CA HIS A 259 16.81 -25.91 2.97
C HIS A 259 16.75 -26.37 1.51
N LEU A 260 15.99 -25.66 0.68
CA LEU A 260 15.84 -25.98 -0.75
C LEU A 260 17.15 -25.82 -1.53
N LEU A 261 17.96 -24.80 -1.20
CA LEU A 261 19.28 -24.62 -1.80
C LEU A 261 20.21 -25.80 -1.51
N ASN A 262 20.17 -26.39 -0.29
CA ASN A 262 20.93 -27.59 0.03
C ASN A 262 20.43 -28.85 -0.73
N GLU A 263 19.18 -28.83 -1.23
CA GLU A 263 18.63 -29.87 -2.12
C GLU A 263 18.93 -29.57 -3.61
N GLY A 264 19.72 -28.54 -3.91
CA GLY A 264 20.16 -28.21 -5.27
C GLY A 264 19.15 -27.40 -6.09
N GLN A 265 18.14 -26.82 -5.47
CA GLN A 265 17.06 -26.12 -6.17
C GLN A 265 17.47 -24.74 -6.70
N HIS A 266 16.96 -24.37 -7.88
CA HIS A 266 17.12 -23.05 -8.48
C HIS A 266 15.89 -22.19 -8.19
N ILE A 267 16.09 -21.09 -7.45
CA ILE A 267 15.03 -20.29 -6.83
C ILE A 267 15.08 -18.86 -7.34
N LEU A 268 13.96 -18.34 -7.78
CA LEU A 268 13.75 -16.90 -7.99
C LEU A 268 12.97 -16.32 -6.82
N LEU A 269 13.48 -15.20 -6.27
CA LEU A 269 12.82 -14.42 -5.23
C LEU A 269 12.51 -13.05 -5.79
N THR A 270 11.26 -12.59 -5.64
CA THR A 270 10.86 -11.24 -6.04
C THR A 270 10.15 -10.50 -4.92
N SER A 271 10.23 -9.19 -4.97
CA SER A 271 9.53 -8.23 -4.13
C SER A 271 9.58 -6.87 -4.81
N THR A 272 8.79 -5.88 -4.35
CA THR A 272 8.80 -4.53 -4.95
C THR A 272 10.17 -3.85 -4.92
N LEU A 273 11.00 -4.13 -3.92
CA LEU A 273 12.35 -3.59 -3.76
C LEU A 273 13.25 -4.66 -3.14
N PHE A 274 14.54 -4.67 -3.50
CA PHE A 274 15.51 -5.60 -2.93
C PHE A 274 15.66 -5.44 -1.41
N GLU A 275 15.56 -4.22 -0.90
CA GLU A 275 15.63 -3.90 0.52
C GLU A 275 14.60 -4.67 1.36
N ASN A 276 13.44 -5.00 0.79
CA ASN A 276 12.39 -5.74 1.49
C ASN A 276 12.83 -7.17 1.85
N VAL A 277 13.68 -7.77 1.03
CA VAL A 277 14.14 -9.16 1.20
C VAL A 277 15.51 -9.30 1.90
N HIS A 278 16.12 -8.20 2.31
CA HIS A 278 17.41 -8.24 3.05
C HIS A 278 17.37 -9.15 4.28
N SER A 279 16.21 -9.24 4.96
CA SER A 279 16.03 -10.14 6.10
C SER A 279 16.08 -11.61 5.72
N VAL A 280 15.58 -11.96 4.53
CA VAL A 280 15.63 -13.32 3.97
C VAL A 280 17.09 -13.68 3.69
N PHE A 281 17.83 -12.83 2.99
CA PHE A 281 19.25 -13.04 2.67
C PHE A 281 20.10 -13.15 3.93
N ARG A 282 19.92 -12.26 4.91
CA ARG A 282 20.62 -12.33 6.20
C ARG A 282 20.34 -13.64 6.95
N GLN A 283 19.11 -14.16 6.87
CA GLN A 283 18.78 -15.42 7.50
C GLN A 283 19.50 -16.59 6.81
N ILE A 284 19.56 -16.58 5.47
CA ILE A 284 20.34 -17.59 4.72
C ILE A 284 21.82 -17.54 5.10
N ASP A 285 22.41 -16.35 5.18
CA ASP A 285 23.81 -16.17 5.56
C ASP A 285 24.07 -16.73 6.97
N ARG A 286 23.18 -16.47 7.95
CA ARG A 286 23.24 -17.05 9.31
C ARG A 286 23.18 -18.58 9.29
N MET A 287 22.33 -19.16 8.44
CA MET A 287 22.22 -20.62 8.30
C MET A 287 23.48 -21.23 7.74
N CYS A 288 24.11 -20.56 6.76
CA CYS A 288 25.40 -21.00 6.21
C CYS A 288 26.54 -20.96 7.24
N GLU A 289 26.55 -19.90 8.09
CA GLU A 289 27.53 -19.77 9.18
C GLU A 289 27.35 -20.86 10.25
N HIS A 290 26.12 -21.09 10.68
CA HIS A 290 25.77 -22.11 11.68
C HIS A 290 26.15 -23.51 11.20
N ASN A 291 25.92 -23.83 9.92
CA ASN A 291 26.31 -25.14 9.35
C ASN A 291 27.82 -25.35 9.31
N LYS A 292 28.64 -24.30 9.10
CA LYS A 292 30.11 -24.38 9.18
C LYS A 292 30.58 -24.67 10.59
N THR A 293 29.99 -24.08 11.60
CA THR A 293 30.33 -24.29 13.01
C THR A 293 30.05 -25.72 13.46
N ILE A 294 28.96 -26.34 13.02
CA ILE A 294 28.59 -27.72 13.36
C ILE A 294 29.56 -28.73 12.70
N LYS A 295 30.06 -28.45 11.49
CA LYS A 295 30.97 -29.35 10.76
C LYS A 295 32.41 -29.27 11.21
N GLY A 296 32.75 -28.44 12.17
CA GLY A 296 34.10 -28.40 12.79
C GLY A 296 35.21 -27.84 11.90
N ASP A 297 34.89 -27.16 10.80
CA ASP A 297 35.88 -26.54 9.89
C ASP A 297 36.34 -25.18 10.46
N SER A 298 37.33 -25.26 11.35
CA SER A 298 38.00 -24.09 11.96
C SER A 298 39.09 -23.46 11.06
N LYS A 299 39.01 -23.58 9.76
CA LYS A 299 39.91 -22.87 8.84
C LYS A 299 39.13 -21.83 8.04
N HIS A 300 39.53 -20.58 8.21
CA HIS A 300 39.12 -19.49 7.32
C HIS A 300 39.45 -19.90 5.88
N PRO A 301 38.50 -20.07 4.98
CA PRO A 301 38.80 -20.14 3.58
C PRO A 301 38.76 -18.73 3.00
N HIS A 302 39.95 -18.16 2.78
CA HIS A 302 40.12 -17.36 1.58
C HIS A 302 39.83 -18.31 0.43
N VAL A 303 38.67 -18.17 -0.20
CA VAL A 303 38.39 -18.85 -1.46
C VAL A 303 39.23 -18.15 -2.51
N GLU A 304 40.38 -18.70 -2.83
CA GLU A 304 41.08 -18.41 -4.08
C GLU A 304 40.24 -19.01 -5.22
N PRO A 305 39.89 -18.25 -6.26
CA PRO A 305 39.14 -18.77 -7.38
C PRO A 305 40.00 -19.76 -8.17
N SER A 306 39.52 -20.99 -8.33
CA SER A 306 40.12 -21.98 -9.20
C SER A 306 40.19 -21.45 -10.64
N SER A 307 41.35 -21.69 -11.28
CA SER A 307 41.81 -21.08 -12.53
C SER A 307 41.12 -21.51 -13.82
N SER A 308 39.89 -22.05 -13.77
CA SER A 308 39.18 -22.54 -14.97
C SER A 308 37.96 -21.72 -15.43
N ASP A 309 37.52 -20.73 -14.69
CA ASP A 309 36.34 -19.94 -15.06
C ASP A 309 36.60 -18.43 -15.14
N LYS A 310 37.55 -18.04 -15.98
CA LYS A 310 37.80 -16.60 -16.25
C LYS A 310 36.67 -15.88 -17.00
N ASN A 311 35.67 -16.59 -17.52
CA ASN A 311 34.53 -15.99 -18.22
C ASN A 311 33.31 -15.80 -17.32
N LEU A 312 33.15 -16.53 -16.21
CA LEU A 312 32.06 -16.34 -15.25
C LEU A 312 32.36 -15.16 -14.32
N ASN A 313 33.62 -14.91 -13.98
CA ASN A 313 34.01 -13.80 -13.09
C ASN A 313 33.84 -12.40 -13.68
N LYS A 314 33.63 -12.25 -14.99
CA LYS A 314 33.34 -10.94 -15.60
C LYS A 314 31.88 -10.51 -15.49
N VAL A 315 30.95 -11.40 -15.18
CA VAL A 315 29.51 -11.12 -14.97
C VAL A 315 29.23 -10.90 -13.47
N LEU A 316 30.03 -11.50 -12.58
CA LEU A 316 29.86 -11.43 -11.11
C LEU A 316 30.34 -10.10 -10.47
N ASP A 317 31.05 -9.27 -11.19
CA ASP A 317 31.69 -8.05 -10.64
C ASP A 317 30.72 -6.84 -10.50
N LYS A 318 29.43 -6.98 -10.78
CA LYS A 318 28.48 -5.85 -10.77
C LYS A 318 27.30 -5.92 -9.79
N THR A 319 26.96 -7.05 -9.14
CA THR A 319 25.98 -7.07 -8.02
C THR A 319 26.04 -8.38 -7.21
N PRO A 320 27.05 -8.61 -6.35
CA PRO A 320 27.14 -9.85 -5.54
C PRO A 320 26.04 -9.96 -4.46
N GLU A 321 25.30 -8.89 -4.17
CA GLU A 321 24.33 -8.86 -3.09
C GLU A 321 23.01 -9.60 -3.38
N LYS A 322 22.65 -9.79 -4.65
CA LYS A 322 21.33 -10.33 -5.08
C LYS A 322 21.32 -11.83 -5.37
N ILE A 323 22.45 -12.49 -5.29
CA ILE A 323 22.59 -13.91 -5.59
C ILE A 323 23.20 -14.62 -4.39
N ARG A 324 22.70 -15.83 -4.09
CA ARG A 324 23.32 -16.77 -3.12
C ARG A 324 23.38 -18.15 -3.76
N CYS A 325 24.49 -18.83 -3.52
CA CYS A 325 24.72 -20.21 -3.91
C CYS A 325 25.02 -21.06 -2.68
N VAL A 326 24.38 -22.22 -2.57
CA VAL A 326 24.60 -23.18 -1.49
C VAL A 326 24.62 -24.57 -2.16
N GLY A 327 25.80 -25.20 -2.21
CA GLY A 327 25.97 -26.42 -3.00
C GLY A 327 25.72 -26.13 -4.49
N GLU A 328 24.85 -26.92 -5.11
CA GLU A 328 24.39 -26.74 -6.49
C GLU A 328 23.17 -25.79 -6.59
N GLY A 329 22.51 -25.49 -5.47
CA GLY A 329 21.35 -24.64 -5.44
C GLY A 329 21.68 -23.16 -5.59
N THR A 330 20.79 -22.41 -6.26
CA THR A 330 20.95 -20.98 -6.51
C THR A 330 19.70 -20.20 -6.13
N LEU A 331 19.89 -19.07 -5.48
CA LEU A 331 18.86 -18.07 -5.23
C LEU A 331 19.23 -16.79 -5.95
N GLU A 332 18.30 -16.25 -6.73
CA GLU A 332 18.45 -14.94 -7.36
C GLU A 332 17.25 -14.05 -7.01
N TRP A 333 17.51 -12.79 -6.57
CA TRP A 333 16.47 -11.78 -6.50
C TRP A 333 16.34 -11.07 -7.85
N VAL A 334 15.11 -10.98 -8.33
CA VAL A 334 14.77 -10.29 -9.57
C VAL A 334 13.63 -9.28 -9.33
N ALA A 335 13.65 -8.16 -10.05
CA ALA A 335 12.58 -7.16 -9.98
C ALA A 335 11.26 -7.73 -10.54
N PRO A 336 10.09 -7.25 -10.10
CA PRO A 336 8.79 -7.80 -10.49
C PRO A 336 8.44 -7.70 -11.98
N ASP A 337 9.15 -6.86 -12.72
CA ASP A 337 9.02 -6.67 -14.16
C ASP A 337 10.10 -7.43 -14.97
N ASN A 338 10.94 -8.21 -14.30
CA ASN A 338 11.99 -8.98 -14.96
C ASN A 338 11.40 -10.15 -15.76
N PRO A 339 11.74 -10.30 -17.07
CA PRO A 339 11.27 -11.40 -17.90
C PRO A 339 11.53 -12.80 -17.34
N ALA A 340 12.58 -12.98 -16.51
CA ALA A 340 12.91 -14.27 -15.91
C ALA A 340 11.76 -14.83 -15.04
N LEU A 341 10.95 -13.96 -14.43
CA LEU A 341 9.76 -14.37 -13.66
C LEU A 341 8.63 -14.96 -14.50
N PHE A 342 8.69 -14.82 -15.83
CA PHE A 342 7.61 -15.24 -16.71
C PHE A 342 8.04 -16.37 -17.68
N ASN A 343 9.30 -16.83 -17.59
CA ASN A 343 9.85 -17.81 -18.50
C ASN A 343 9.90 -19.26 -17.95
N GLY A 344 9.52 -19.45 -16.67
CA GLY A 344 9.44 -20.78 -16.04
C GLY A 344 10.79 -21.52 -15.89
N HIS A 345 11.93 -20.81 -15.85
CA HIS A 345 13.26 -21.41 -15.79
C HIS A 345 13.82 -21.64 -14.39
N CYS A 346 12.99 -21.64 -13.37
CA CYS A 346 13.39 -21.98 -12.00
C CYS A 346 12.50 -23.10 -11.45
N ASP A 347 12.98 -23.79 -10.42
CA ASP A 347 12.23 -24.85 -9.77
C ASP A 347 11.08 -24.27 -8.94
N ILE A 348 11.32 -23.15 -8.26
CA ILE A 348 10.36 -22.50 -7.39
C ILE A 348 10.48 -20.98 -7.49
N VAL A 349 9.35 -20.29 -7.50
CA VAL A 349 9.29 -18.83 -7.35
C VAL A 349 8.76 -18.43 -5.98
N PHE A 350 9.44 -17.47 -5.36
CA PHE A 350 9.04 -16.85 -4.09
C PHE A 350 8.66 -15.38 -4.31
N ILE A 351 7.57 -14.95 -3.67
CA ILE A 351 7.14 -13.55 -3.66
C ILE A 351 7.03 -13.08 -2.20
N ASP A 352 7.92 -12.20 -1.76
CA ASP A 352 7.82 -11.61 -0.41
C ASP A 352 7.06 -10.28 -0.47
N GLU A 353 6.17 -10.05 0.51
CA GLU A 353 5.22 -8.93 0.58
C GLU A 353 4.35 -8.81 -0.69
N ALA A 354 3.70 -9.93 -1.08
CA ALA A 354 2.89 -10.03 -2.29
C ALA A 354 1.76 -8.98 -2.40
N ALA A 355 1.19 -8.53 -1.26
CA ALA A 355 0.18 -7.47 -1.24
C ALA A 355 0.72 -6.10 -1.71
N SER A 356 2.03 -5.94 -1.82
CA SER A 356 2.64 -4.75 -2.39
C SER A 356 2.72 -4.77 -3.93
N LEU A 357 2.41 -5.91 -4.56
CA LEU A 357 2.38 -6.10 -6.00
C LEU A 357 0.94 -6.09 -6.53
N PRO A 358 0.71 -5.62 -7.77
CA PRO A 358 -0.60 -5.74 -8.42
C PRO A 358 -1.02 -7.22 -8.55
N ILE A 359 -2.28 -7.53 -8.26
CA ILE A 359 -2.82 -8.89 -8.40
C ILE A 359 -2.54 -9.49 -9.78
N PRO A 360 -2.72 -8.78 -10.91
CA PRO A 360 -2.40 -9.35 -12.23
C PRO A 360 -0.93 -9.74 -12.38
N VAL A 361 -0.01 -9.02 -11.74
CA VAL A 361 1.43 -9.36 -11.76
C VAL A 361 1.67 -10.64 -10.95
N VAL A 362 1.11 -10.75 -9.76
CA VAL A 362 1.20 -11.97 -8.92
C VAL A 362 0.61 -13.16 -9.67
N LEU A 363 -0.59 -13.03 -10.23
CA LEU A 363 -1.23 -14.08 -11.03
C LEU A 363 -0.35 -14.50 -12.21
N ASN A 364 0.17 -13.54 -12.99
CA ASN A 364 1.02 -13.86 -14.14
C ASN A 364 2.33 -14.56 -13.74
N ILE A 365 2.92 -14.23 -12.58
CA ILE A 365 4.10 -14.95 -12.09
C ILE A 365 3.73 -16.39 -11.76
N ILE A 366 2.72 -16.62 -10.93
CA ILE A 366 2.39 -17.97 -10.46
C ILE A 366 1.86 -18.90 -11.55
N THR A 367 1.21 -18.36 -12.58
CA THR A 367 0.71 -19.16 -13.72
C THR A 367 1.84 -19.74 -14.59
N ASN A 368 3.03 -19.14 -14.54
CA ASN A 368 4.19 -19.58 -15.29
C ASN A 368 5.11 -20.53 -14.50
N HIS A 369 4.81 -20.80 -13.23
CA HIS A 369 5.62 -21.65 -12.35
C HIS A 369 4.83 -22.82 -11.80
N LYS A 370 5.48 -23.98 -11.75
CA LYS A 370 4.87 -25.22 -11.25
C LYS A 370 4.71 -25.18 -9.72
N GLN A 371 5.70 -24.64 -9.04
CA GLN A 371 5.70 -24.47 -7.59
C GLN A 371 5.94 -23.01 -7.23
N TRP A 372 5.20 -22.51 -6.26
CA TRP A 372 5.32 -21.14 -5.81
C TRP A 372 4.93 -20.98 -4.34
N LEU A 373 5.58 -20.02 -3.71
CA LEU A 373 5.25 -19.58 -2.37
C LEU A 373 5.27 -18.06 -2.30
N PHE A 374 4.23 -17.48 -1.73
CA PHE A 374 4.25 -16.05 -1.46
C PHE A 374 3.87 -15.72 -0.02
N SER A 375 4.45 -14.64 0.49
CA SER A 375 4.15 -14.14 1.82
C SER A 375 3.48 -12.78 1.75
N THR A 376 2.66 -12.48 2.74
CA THR A 376 2.05 -11.15 2.88
C THR A 376 1.82 -10.78 4.34
N THR A 377 1.86 -9.49 4.62
CA THR A 377 1.51 -8.93 5.91
C THR A 377 0.02 -8.64 5.96
N LEU A 378 -0.69 -9.21 6.94
CA LEU A 378 -2.14 -9.02 7.11
C LEU A 378 -2.49 -7.61 7.55
N GLN A 379 -1.69 -7.05 8.46
CA GLN A 379 -1.90 -5.75 9.09
C GLN A 379 -0.58 -5.02 9.23
N GLY A 380 -0.52 -3.78 8.80
CA GLY A 380 0.71 -3.00 8.86
C GLY A 380 0.52 -1.55 8.40
N TYR A 381 1.60 -0.78 8.43
CA TYR A 381 1.62 0.62 7.97
C TYR A 381 1.33 0.76 6.45
N GLU A 382 1.50 -0.30 5.66
CA GLU A 382 1.20 -0.34 4.22
C GLU A 382 -0.28 -0.60 3.95
N GLY A 383 -1.06 -0.88 4.97
CA GLY A 383 -2.47 -1.20 4.90
C GLY A 383 -2.77 -2.66 5.26
N SER A 384 -4.03 -3.02 5.11
CA SER A 384 -4.51 -4.38 5.37
C SER A 384 -4.27 -5.27 4.16
N GLY A 385 -3.41 -6.28 4.30
CA GLY A 385 -3.25 -7.36 3.33
C GLY A 385 -4.47 -8.27 3.20
N SER A 386 -5.41 -8.16 4.13
CA SER A 386 -6.66 -8.94 4.10
C SER A 386 -7.48 -8.66 2.83
N GLY A 387 -7.61 -7.39 2.43
CA GLY A 387 -8.30 -7.03 1.18
C GLY A 387 -7.63 -7.60 -0.08
N PHE A 388 -6.29 -7.70 -0.08
CA PHE A 388 -5.54 -8.37 -1.14
C PHE A 388 -5.87 -9.86 -1.18
N ILE A 389 -5.83 -10.54 -0.02
CA ILE A 389 -6.10 -11.98 0.08
C ILE A 389 -7.52 -12.30 -0.36
N HIS A 390 -8.52 -11.55 0.13
CA HIS A 390 -9.92 -11.75 -0.26
C HIS A 390 -10.18 -11.59 -1.76
N LYS A 391 -9.41 -10.76 -2.46
CA LYS A 391 -9.51 -10.61 -3.92
C LYS A 391 -8.67 -11.61 -4.68
N LEU A 392 -7.52 -12.01 -4.13
CA LEU A 392 -6.59 -12.91 -4.80
C LEU A 392 -7.06 -14.36 -4.75
N ILE A 393 -7.47 -14.86 -3.58
CA ILE A 393 -7.82 -16.26 -3.36
C ILE A 393 -8.89 -16.78 -4.33
N PRO A 394 -10.04 -16.08 -4.57
CA PRO A 394 -11.01 -16.54 -5.55
C PRO A 394 -10.46 -16.60 -6.98
N LYS A 395 -9.57 -15.67 -7.35
CA LYS A 395 -8.93 -15.66 -8.67
C LYS A 395 -7.93 -16.82 -8.82
N LEU A 396 -7.22 -17.15 -7.73
CA LEU A 396 -6.32 -18.30 -7.67
C LEU A 396 -7.10 -19.63 -7.82
N HIS A 397 -8.17 -19.80 -7.07
CA HIS A 397 -9.03 -20.99 -7.19
C HIS A 397 -9.62 -21.12 -8.60
N ALA A 398 -10.13 -20.04 -9.18
CA ALA A 398 -10.64 -20.06 -10.55
C ALA A 398 -9.56 -20.47 -11.57
N HIS A 399 -8.31 -20.09 -11.33
CA HIS A 399 -7.19 -20.41 -12.21
C HIS A 399 -6.66 -21.84 -12.01
N LEU A 400 -6.64 -22.34 -10.77
CA LEU A 400 -6.15 -23.68 -10.41
C LEU A 400 -7.20 -24.78 -10.64
N ASN A 401 -8.50 -24.45 -10.55
CA ASN A 401 -9.61 -25.41 -10.77
C ASN A 401 -9.72 -25.93 -12.21
N GLU A 402 -8.95 -25.41 -13.16
CA GLU A 402 -8.77 -26.01 -14.47
C GLU A 402 -7.94 -27.32 -14.42
N SER A 403 -7.29 -27.63 -13.28
CA SER A 403 -6.57 -28.88 -13.00
C SER A 403 -7.08 -29.48 -11.68
N GLU A 404 -7.76 -30.61 -11.76
CA GLU A 404 -8.62 -31.23 -10.72
C GLU A 404 -8.04 -31.48 -9.31
N ASP A 405 -6.74 -31.25 -9.05
CA ASP A 405 -6.08 -31.61 -7.77
C ASP A 405 -5.28 -30.48 -7.09
N LYS A 406 -5.36 -29.23 -7.54
CA LYS A 406 -4.53 -28.16 -6.97
C LYS A 406 -5.36 -27.21 -6.11
N CYS A 407 -5.05 -27.15 -4.81
CA CYS A 407 -5.61 -26.17 -3.90
C CYS A 407 -4.53 -25.19 -3.41
N VAL A 408 -4.95 -23.97 -3.08
CA VAL A 408 -4.10 -22.98 -2.43
C VAL A 408 -4.07 -23.28 -0.93
N ASN A 409 -2.87 -23.49 -0.40
CA ASN A 409 -2.67 -23.66 1.03
C ASN A 409 -2.44 -22.30 1.68
N ILE A 410 -3.01 -22.06 2.84
CA ILE A 410 -2.81 -20.87 3.63
C ILE A 410 -2.12 -21.26 4.93
N VAL A 411 -0.98 -20.66 5.20
CA VAL A 411 -0.20 -20.86 6.43
C VAL A 411 -0.21 -19.55 7.21
N GLU A 412 -0.74 -19.57 8.42
CA GLU A 412 -0.77 -18.41 9.30
C GLU A 412 0.31 -18.52 10.39
N LEU A 413 0.99 -17.39 10.69
CA LEU A 413 1.92 -17.27 11.80
C LEU A 413 1.35 -16.31 12.84
N HIS A 414 1.16 -16.80 14.05
CA HIS A 414 0.51 -16.05 15.13
C HIS A 414 1.51 -15.54 16.17
N THR A 415 2.56 -16.31 16.47
CA THR A 415 3.50 -16.02 17.54
C THR A 415 4.39 -14.81 17.19
N PRO A 416 4.34 -13.72 17.95
CA PRO A 416 5.26 -12.60 17.75
C PRO A 416 6.69 -12.99 18.13
N LEU A 417 7.67 -12.58 17.31
CA LEU A 417 9.09 -12.86 17.51
C LEU A 417 9.93 -11.64 17.89
N ARG A 418 9.44 -10.45 17.62
CA ARG A 418 10.12 -9.19 17.94
C ARG A 418 9.72 -8.61 19.29
N TRP A 419 8.57 -9.03 19.81
CA TRP A 419 8.02 -8.64 21.12
C TRP A 419 7.21 -9.77 21.70
N LEU A 420 6.75 -9.63 22.91
CA LEU A 420 5.99 -10.65 23.61
C LEU A 420 4.53 -10.68 23.16
N ARG A 421 3.84 -11.77 23.43
CA ARG A 421 2.38 -11.82 23.30
C ARG A 421 1.75 -10.77 24.21
N HIS A 422 0.59 -10.23 23.78
CA HIS A 422 -0.11 -9.16 24.52
C HIS A 422 0.75 -7.91 24.76
N ASP A 423 1.68 -7.63 23.83
CA ASP A 423 2.54 -6.45 23.90
C ASP A 423 1.70 -5.16 23.94
N PRO A 424 1.90 -4.29 24.95
CA PRO A 424 1.08 -3.08 25.16
C PRO A 424 1.05 -2.16 23.94
N ILE A 425 2.18 -1.96 23.24
CA ILE A 425 2.23 -1.12 22.04
C ILE A 425 1.40 -1.75 20.92
N GLU A 426 1.50 -3.06 20.73
CA GLU A 426 0.72 -3.76 19.71
C GLU A 426 -0.78 -3.69 20.01
N CYS A 427 -1.17 -3.96 21.25
CA CYS A 427 -2.56 -3.86 21.69
C CYS A 427 -3.12 -2.44 21.50
N PHE A 428 -2.34 -1.42 21.88
CA PHE A 428 -2.72 -0.02 21.67
C PHE A 428 -2.87 0.32 20.19
N ILE A 429 -1.92 -0.08 19.34
CA ILE A 429 -1.96 0.17 17.90
C ILE A 429 -3.17 -0.49 17.26
N ASN A 430 -3.48 -1.74 17.63
CA ASN A 430 -4.63 -2.45 17.08
C ASN A 430 -5.93 -1.70 17.36
N LYS A 431 -6.10 -1.18 18.58
CA LYS A 431 -7.25 -0.32 18.93
C LYS A 431 -7.22 1.01 18.19
N ALA A 432 -6.06 1.69 18.17
CA ALA A 432 -5.93 3.00 17.54
C ALA A 432 -6.18 2.98 16.03
N CYS A 433 -5.75 1.91 15.35
CA CYS A 433 -5.89 1.72 13.90
C CYS A 433 -7.11 0.91 13.49
N LEU A 434 -7.90 0.41 14.45
CA LEU A 434 -9.03 -0.50 14.21
C LEU A 434 -8.64 -1.73 13.38
N PHE A 435 -7.48 -2.31 13.71
CA PHE A 435 -7.09 -3.57 13.11
C PHE A 435 -7.94 -4.70 13.71
N ASP A 436 -8.50 -5.52 12.85
CA ASP A 436 -9.20 -6.72 13.30
C ASP A 436 -8.17 -7.73 13.83
N THR A 437 -8.20 -7.97 15.12
CA THR A 437 -7.31 -8.94 15.77
C THR A 437 -7.88 -10.35 15.75
N GLY A 438 -9.07 -10.55 15.11
CA GLY A 438 -9.87 -11.74 15.36
C GLY A 438 -10.13 -11.88 16.87
N GLY A 439 -11.34 -12.03 17.34
CA GLY A 439 -11.62 -12.10 18.79
C GLY A 439 -10.63 -13.06 19.49
N GLU A 440 -10.37 -12.87 20.78
CA GLU A 440 -9.39 -13.63 21.59
C GLU A 440 -9.49 -15.17 21.47
N ASN A 441 -10.53 -15.67 20.78
CA ASN A 441 -10.83 -17.07 20.53
C ASN A 441 -10.80 -17.45 19.03
N SER A 442 -10.42 -16.56 18.10
CA SER A 442 -10.31 -16.95 16.70
C SER A 442 -8.93 -17.55 16.43
N GLU A 443 -8.88 -18.82 16.17
CA GLU A 443 -7.65 -19.54 15.80
C GLU A 443 -7.10 -19.11 14.43
N SER A 444 -7.84 -18.33 13.63
CA SER A 444 -7.46 -17.86 12.29
C SER A 444 -7.74 -16.37 12.08
N PHE A 445 -6.76 -15.64 11.53
CA PHE A 445 -6.91 -14.24 11.09
C PHE A 445 -7.79 -14.09 9.85
N LEU A 446 -8.01 -15.16 9.11
CA LEU A 446 -8.76 -15.16 7.84
C LEU A 446 -10.18 -15.68 7.98
N GLY A 447 -10.61 -16.06 9.20
CA GLY A 447 -12.01 -16.39 9.51
C GLY A 447 -12.53 -17.68 8.86
N GLY A 448 -11.65 -18.67 8.65
CA GLY A 448 -12.04 -19.99 8.13
C GLY A 448 -12.05 -21.06 9.24
N ASP A 449 -13.14 -21.79 9.40
CA ASP A 449 -13.16 -23.04 10.18
C ASP A 449 -12.21 -24.06 9.55
N GLU A 450 -11.42 -24.75 10.35
CA GLU A 450 -10.40 -25.74 9.94
C GLU A 450 -10.93 -26.96 9.16
N LYS A 451 -12.19 -26.99 8.77
CA LYS A 451 -12.80 -28.08 7.98
C LYS A 451 -13.75 -27.53 6.93
N GLY A 452 -13.20 -27.14 5.83
CA GLY A 452 -14.01 -26.86 4.67
C GLY A 452 -13.21 -26.08 3.65
N GLY A 453 -12.87 -26.73 2.54
CA GLY A 453 -12.55 -25.99 1.36
C GLY A 453 -13.59 -24.89 1.19
N TYR A 454 -13.18 -23.77 0.56
CA TYR A 454 -14.13 -22.77 0.11
C TYR A 454 -15.11 -23.44 -0.86
N GLU A 455 -16.06 -24.18 -0.32
CA GLU A 455 -17.22 -24.61 -1.06
C GLU A 455 -17.90 -23.33 -1.51
N THR A 456 -18.02 -23.17 -2.79
CA THR A 456 -19.00 -22.29 -3.39
C THR A 456 -20.31 -22.66 -2.71
N ALA A 457 -20.68 -21.91 -1.69
CA ALA A 457 -21.93 -22.07 -0.99
C ALA A 457 -23.06 -21.68 -1.97
N GLU A 458 -23.40 -22.57 -2.86
CA GLU A 458 -24.77 -22.79 -3.28
C GLU A 458 -25.51 -23.41 -2.10
N ALA A 459 -25.49 -22.72 -0.98
CA ALA A 459 -26.31 -23.06 0.16
C ALA A 459 -27.75 -22.74 -0.21
N HIS A 460 -28.54 -23.75 -0.34
CA HIS A 460 -29.99 -23.73 -0.22
C HIS A 460 -30.40 -22.97 1.04
N LEU A 461 -30.45 -21.64 0.98
CA LEU A 461 -31.12 -20.79 1.95
C LEU A 461 -32.42 -20.33 1.33
N ALA A 462 -33.50 -20.76 1.97
CA ALA A 462 -34.83 -20.33 1.62
C ALA A 462 -34.92 -18.80 1.51
N PRO A 463 -35.64 -18.27 0.51
CA PRO A 463 -35.72 -16.84 0.26
C PRO A 463 -36.79 -16.22 1.18
N THR A 464 -36.43 -15.84 2.39
CA THR A 464 -37.30 -15.03 3.27
C THR A 464 -36.46 -14.04 4.06
N HIS A 465 -35.67 -13.20 3.39
CA HIS A 465 -35.29 -11.93 4.00
C HIS A 465 -36.30 -10.89 3.55
N SER A 466 -37.29 -10.66 4.38
CA SER A 466 -38.18 -9.51 4.19
C SER A 466 -37.37 -8.22 4.31
N PHE A 467 -37.48 -7.29 3.36
CA PHE A 467 -36.91 -5.95 3.43
C PHE A 467 -37.49 -5.09 4.57
N SER A 468 -38.32 -5.68 5.45
CA SER A 468 -39.10 -4.97 6.47
C SER A 468 -38.28 -4.34 7.59
N ASP A 469 -37.04 -4.84 7.84
CA ASP A 469 -36.20 -4.35 8.95
C ASP A 469 -34.93 -3.61 8.49
N ILE A 470 -34.95 -3.15 7.22
CA ILE A 470 -33.79 -2.48 6.64
C ILE A 470 -33.99 -0.98 6.70
N SER A 471 -33.02 -0.28 7.25
CA SER A 471 -32.98 1.17 7.29
C SER A 471 -31.66 1.71 6.78
N LEU A 472 -31.68 2.87 6.11
CA LEU A 472 -30.49 3.56 5.68
C LEU A 472 -30.38 4.90 6.41
N SER A 473 -29.23 5.14 7.05
CA SER A 473 -28.95 6.36 7.80
C SER A 473 -27.84 7.16 7.12
N LYS A 474 -28.03 8.48 7.00
CA LYS A 474 -27.00 9.44 6.56
C LYS A 474 -26.34 10.04 7.78
N THR A 475 -25.04 9.93 7.90
CA THR A 475 -24.25 10.39 9.04
C THR A 475 -22.84 10.85 8.63
N ARG A 476 -21.96 11.07 9.59
CA ARG A 476 -20.52 11.34 9.39
C ARG A 476 -19.72 10.44 10.34
N PHE A 477 -18.48 10.14 9.99
CA PHE A 477 -17.61 9.27 10.80
C PHE A 477 -17.44 9.77 12.23
N GLN A 478 -17.35 11.08 12.44
CA GLN A 478 -17.19 11.72 13.75
C GLN A 478 -18.36 11.49 14.72
N ARG A 479 -19.50 11.03 14.20
CA ARG A 479 -20.72 10.80 15.00
C ARG A 479 -20.96 9.35 15.35
N LEU A 480 -20.09 8.46 14.87
CA LEU A 480 -20.19 7.03 15.15
C LEU A 480 -19.74 6.73 16.58
N SER A 481 -20.39 5.76 17.21
CA SER A 481 -19.82 5.09 18.39
C SER A 481 -18.60 4.26 18.00
N GLU A 482 -17.75 3.92 18.94
CA GLU A 482 -16.55 3.11 18.66
C GLU A 482 -16.92 1.76 18.00
N THR A 483 -17.95 1.09 18.52
CA THR A 483 -18.44 -0.18 17.96
C THR A 483 -18.96 -0.05 16.52
N ALA A 484 -19.73 1.01 16.24
CA ALA A 484 -20.19 1.29 14.88
C ALA A 484 -19.04 1.65 13.93
N LEU A 485 -18.02 2.37 14.42
CA LEU A 485 -16.83 2.69 13.66
C LEU A 485 -16.03 1.42 13.32
N GLU A 486 -15.87 0.49 14.26
CA GLU A 486 -15.23 -0.81 14.03
C GLU A 486 -15.97 -1.62 12.95
N ASP A 487 -17.29 -1.75 13.06
CA ASP A 487 -18.12 -2.48 12.10
C ASP A 487 -18.01 -1.89 10.69
N VAL A 488 -18.08 -0.58 10.59
CA VAL A 488 -17.93 0.14 9.30
C VAL A 488 -16.53 -0.07 8.72
N MET A 489 -15.49 0.02 9.54
CA MET A 489 -14.12 -0.18 9.07
C MET A 489 -13.86 -1.61 8.62
N LYS A 490 -14.42 -2.63 9.31
CA LYS A 490 -14.39 -4.02 8.86
C LYS A 490 -15.00 -4.18 7.47
N LEU A 491 -16.21 -3.66 7.25
CA LEU A 491 -16.87 -3.68 5.94
C LEU A 491 -16.04 -2.97 4.84
N LEU A 492 -15.54 -1.79 5.14
CA LEU A 492 -14.77 -1.01 4.16
C LEU A 492 -13.42 -1.67 3.81
N THR A 493 -12.80 -2.37 4.75
CA THR A 493 -11.55 -3.10 4.52
C THR A 493 -11.76 -4.29 3.57
N LEU A 494 -12.87 -5.02 3.70
CA LEU A 494 -13.21 -6.12 2.80
C LEU A 494 -13.46 -5.67 1.36
N ALA A 495 -14.00 -4.46 1.19
CA ALA A 495 -14.32 -3.91 -0.13
C ALA A 495 -13.13 -3.26 -0.86
N HIS A 496 -12.05 -2.94 -0.15
CA HIS A 496 -10.90 -2.23 -0.72
C HIS A 496 -9.63 -3.06 -0.74
N TYR A 497 -8.83 -2.84 -1.79
CA TYR A 497 -7.54 -3.49 -1.98
C TYR A 497 -6.54 -3.19 -0.85
N GLN A 498 -6.52 -1.95 -0.39
CA GLN A 498 -5.67 -1.49 0.72
C GLN A 498 -6.42 -0.45 1.54
N THR A 499 -6.48 -0.65 2.85
CA THR A 499 -6.94 0.35 3.83
C THR A 499 -5.79 0.60 4.80
N THR A 500 -5.27 1.81 4.81
CA THR A 500 -4.12 2.20 5.63
C THR A 500 -4.57 2.87 6.92
N PRO A 501 -3.72 2.94 7.97
CA PRO A 501 -4.00 3.76 9.15
C PRO A 501 -4.26 5.24 8.83
N ASP A 502 -3.62 5.76 7.79
CA ASP A 502 -3.83 7.13 7.30
C ASP A 502 -5.23 7.33 6.70
N ASP A 503 -5.83 6.27 6.12
CA ASP A 503 -7.21 6.32 5.63
C ASP A 503 -8.20 6.46 6.77
N LEU A 504 -7.99 5.82 7.92
CA LEU A 504 -8.86 5.99 9.10
C LEU A 504 -8.84 7.45 9.58
N MET A 505 -7.67 8.05 9.70
CA MET A 505 -7.54 9.45 10.06
C MET A 505 -8.26 10.35 9.03
N ARG A 506 -8.07 10.08 7.73
CA ARG A 506 -8.76 10.79 6.67
C ARG A 506 -10.28 10.66 6.78
N LEU A 507 -10.81 9.48 7.04
CA LEU A 507 -12.24 9.24 7.17
C LEU A 507 -12.84 10.02 8.36
N LEU A 508 -12.11 10.08 9.48
CA LEU A 508 -12.54 10.79 10.67
C LEU A 508 -12.41 12.31 10.53
N ASP A 509 -11.38 12.82 9.86
CA ASP A 509 -11.05 14.25 9.87
C ASP A 509 -11.51 15.02 8.62
N SER A 510 -11.90 14.33 7.53
CA SER A 510 -12.31 14.99 6.29
C SER A 510 -13.73 15.54 6.40
N PRO A 511 -13.92 16.86 6.30
CA PRO A 511 -15.23 17.49 6.43
C PRO A 511 -16.11 17.32 5.18
N ASP A 512 -15.54 16.91 4.05
CA ASP A 512 -16.19 16.65 2.77
C ASP A 512 -16.78 15.24 2.66
N LEU A 513 -16.62 14.39 3.70
CA LEU A 513 -17.12 13.03 3.69
C LEU A 513 -18.50 12.91 4.32
N ILE A 514 -19.39 12.22 3.61
CA ILE A 514 -20.70 11.79 4.08
C ILE A 514 -20.70 10.26 4.11
N LEU A 515 -21.28 9.69 5.15
CA LEU A 515 -21.42 8.26 5.33
C LEU A 515 -22.90 7.87 5.28
N PHE A 516 -23.20 6.87 4.45
CA PHE A 516 -24.50 6.21 4.40
C PHE A 516 -24.33 4.80 4.94
N LEU A 517 -25.11 4.44 5.96
CA LEU A 517 -25.06 3.14 6.62
C LEU A 517 -26.37 2.40 6.43
N LEU A 518 -26.28 1.20 5.91
CA LEU A 518 -27.38 0.26 5.77
C LEU A 518 -27.42 -0.65 6.98
N TYR A 519 -28.52 -0.64 7.68
CA TYR A 519 -28.74 -1.46 8.87
C TYR A 519 -29.76 -2.54 8.59
N GLN A 520 -29.57 -3.69 9.22
CA GLN A 520 -30.58 -4.72 9.45
C GLN A 520 -30.78 -4.85 10.96
N GLY A 521 -31.87 -4.33 11.47
CA GLY A 521 -32.01 -4.12 12.91
C GLY A 521 -30.95 -3.15 13.43
N SER A 522 -30.10 -3.60 14.34
CA SER A 522 -28.96 -2.84 14.90
C SER A 522 -27.63 -3.11 14.19
N LYS A 523 -27.55 -4.13 13.32
CA LYS A 523 -26.31 -4.52 12.65
C LYS A 523 -26.08 -3.69 11.39
N VAL A 524 -24.85 -3.18 11.21
CA VAL A 524 -24.42 -2.56 9.95
C VAL A 524 -24.14 -3.66 8.93
N ILE A 525 -24.91 -3.68 7.83
CA ILE A 525 -24.78 -4.65 6.75
C ILE A 525 -24.26 -4.05 5.44
N GLY A 526 -24.20 -2.73 5.36
CA GLY A 526 -23.65 -2.03 4.19
C GLY A 526 -23.24 -0.62 4.53
N ALA A 527 -22.31 -0.08 3.77
CA ALA A 527 -21.80 1.27 3.91
C ALA A 527 -21.46 1.90 2.56
N ALA A 528 -21.74 3.20 2.40
CA ALA A 528 -21.22 3.99 1.28
C ALA A 528 -20.60 5.28 1.80
N VAL A 529 -19.38 5.56 1.35
CA VAL A 529 -18.63 6.78 1.64
C VAL A 529 -18.69 7.68 0.43
N VAL A 530 -19.17 8.88 0.61
CA VAL A 530 -19.41 9.87 -0.41
C VAL A 530 -18.56 11.11 -0.15
N ASN A 531 -17.85 11.59 -1.16
CA ASN A 531 -17.15 12.88 -1.15
C ASN A 531 -18.01 13.95 -1.79
N GLU A 532 -18.10 15.10 -1.15
CA GLU A 532 -18.65 16.32 -1.75
C GLU A 532 -17.57 16.99 -2.60
N GLU A 533 -17.81 17.12 -3.91
CA GLU A 533 -16.85 17.67 -4.86
C GLU A 533 -17.46 18.82 -5.67
N GLY A 534 -16.59 19.67 -6.26
CA GLY A 534 -17.04 20.76 -7.13
C GLY A 534 -17.70 21.92 -6.42
N GLY A 535 -18.62 22.59 -7.14
CA GLY A 535 -19.41 23.69 -6.63
C GLY A 535 -18.63 25.00 -6.44
N GLU A 536 -19.14 25.85 -5.55
CA GLU A 536 -18.57 27.18 -5.25
C GLU A 536 -17.09 27.12 -4.83
N LYS A 537 -16.66 26.03 -4.18
CA LYS A 537 -15.28 25.87 -3.72
C LYS A 537 -14.25 25.85 -4.85
N LEU A 538 -14.66 25.47 -6.05
CA LEU A 538 -13.79 25.42 -7.21
C LEU A 538 -13.97 26.60 -8.18
N ARG A 539 -14.93 27.50 -7.95
CA ARG A 539 -15.28 28.60 -8.87
C ARG A 539 -14.05 29.43 -9.24
N ASP A 540 -13.30 29.89 -8.25
CA ASP A 540 -12.16 30.79 -8.45
C ASP A 540 -10.99 30.16 -9.20
N ILE A 541 -10.93 28.83 -9.24
CA ILE A 541 -9.86 28.09 -9.91
C ILE A 541 -10.38 27.22 -11.07
N ALA A 542 -11.66 27.35 -11.44
CA ALA A 542 -12.27 26.53 -12.47
C ALA A 542 -11.55 26.60 -13.83
N GLU A 543 -11.15 27.80 -14.25
CA GLU A 543 -10.34 28.02 -15.45
C GLU A 543 -8.98 27.33 -15.35
N ASN A 544 -8.29 27.46 -14.21
CA ASN A 544 -6.99 26.80 -14.01
C ASN A 544 -7.10 25.25 -13.99
N ILE A 545 -8.25 24.71 -13.59
CA ILE A 545 -8.53 23.29 -13.68
C ILE A 545 -8.76 22.91 -15.15
N ALA A 546 -9.54 23.68 -15.90
CA ALA A 546 -9.84 23.42 -17.30
C ALA A 546 -8.57 23.46 -18.15
N THR A 547 -7.66 24.38 -17.87
CA THR A 547 -6.35 24.46 -18.54
C THR A 547 -5.41 23.31 -18.12
N GLY A 548 -5.58 22.75 -16.94
CA GLY A 548 -4.68 21.74 -16.32
C GLY A 548 -3.58 22.34 -15.45
N GLU A 549 -3.60 23.65 -15.22
CA GLU A 549 -2.64 24.37 -14.36
C GLU A 549 -2.82 24.00 -12.88
N ARG A 550 -4.08 23.81 -12.46
CA ARG A 550 -4.43 23.46 -11.09
C ARG A 550 -5.07 22.07 -11.00
N ARG A 551 -4.67 21.33 -9.97
CA ARG A 551 -5.25 20.03 -9.61
C ARG A 551 -5.67 20.07 -8.15
N PRO A 552 -6.90 20.52 -7.85
CA PRO A 552 -7.37 20.65 -6.50
C PRO A 552 -7.50 19.27 -5.85
N LYS A 553 -6.99 19.15 -4.62
CA LYS A 553 -7.07 17.92 -3.85
C LYS A 553 -8.53 17.62 -3.46
N GLY A 554 -8.92 16.34 -3.51
CA GLY A 554 -10.22 15.88 -3.04
C GLY A 554 -11.37 16.02 -4.02
N HIS A 555 -11.16 16.62 -5.20
CA HIS A 555 -12.20 16.86 -6.21
C HIS A 555 -11.94 16.06 -7.50
N LEU A 556 -11.72 14.75 -7.36
CA LEU A 556 -11.27 13.90 -8.47
C LEU A 556 -12.23 13.92 -9.66
N GLY A 557 -13.53 13.70 -9.43
CA GLY A 557 -14.54 13.63 -10.48
C GLY A 557 -14.72 14.97 -11.16
N ALA A 558 -14.96 16.04 -10.39
CA ALA A 558 -15.13 17.41 -10.89
C ALA A 558 -13.91 17.86 -11.69
N GLN A 559 -12.70 17.65 -11.15
CA GLN A 559 -11.43 18.00 -11.80
C GLN A 559 -11.22 17.24 -13.11
N GLN A 560 -11.46 15.93 -13.11
CA GLN A 560 -11.23 15.10 -14.29
C GLN A 560 -12.17 15.47 -15.43
N LEU A 561 -13.46 15.67 -15.14
CA LEU A 561 -14.45 16.10 -16.13
C LEU A 561 -14.11 17.47 -16.71
N THR A 562 -13.78 18.44 -15.87
CA THR A 562 -13.37 19.79 -16.27
C THR A 562 -12.12 19.77 -17.15
N LEU A 563 -11.11 18.98 -16.76
CA LEU A 563 -9.87 18.86 -17.52
C LEU A 563 -10.11 18.21 -18.90
N MET A 564 -10.94 17.17 -18.96
CA MET A 564 -11.20 16.44 -20.20
C MET A 564 -11.95 17.28 -21.23
N SER A 565 -12.95 18.03 -20.77
CA SER A 565 -13.77 18.90 -21.61
C SER A 565 -13.17 20.28 -21.86
N ALA A 566 -12.11 20.66 -21.11
CA ALA A 566 -11.61 22.03 -21.03
C ALA A 566 -12.73 23.05 -20.72
N ASN A 567 -13.80 22.62 -20.03
CA ASN A 567 -14.98 23.43 -19.72
C ASN A 567 -15.03 23.72 -18.21
N PRO A 568 -14.76 24.97 -17.77
CA PRO A 568 -14.74 25.34 -16.36
C PRO A 568 -16.11 25.20 -15.68
N ALA A 569 -17.22 25.20 -16.43
CA ALA A 569 -18.55 25.05 -15.87
C ALA A 569 -18.74 23.69 -15.17
N LEU A 570 -18.03 22.64 -15.58
CA LEU A 570 -18.06 21.33 -14.92
C LEU A 570 -17.43 21.34 -13.52
N ALA A 571 -16.43 22.17 -13.27
CA ALA A 571 -15.86 22.34 -11.93
C ALA A 571 -16.86 22.92 -10.93
N THR A 572 -17.84 23.73 -11.43
CA THR A 572 -18.81 24.43 -10.60
C THR A 572 -20.11 23.64 -10.35
N LEU A 573 -20.28 22.46 -10.97
CA LEU A 573 -21.34 21.52 -10.62
C LEU A 573 -21.06 20.91 -9.25
N LYS A 574 -22.12 20.63 -8.50
CA LYS A 574 -22.04 19.90 -7.22
C LYS A 574 -22.10 18.41 -7.49
N TYR A 575 -21.06 17.69 -7.05
CA TYR A 575 -21.01 16.24 -7.18
C TYR A 575 -20.99 15.57 -5.83
N TRP A 576 -21.69 14.44 -5.73
CA TRP A 576 -21.43 13.42 -4.74
C TRP A 576 -20.69 12.28 -5.40
N ARG A 577 -19.39 12.16 -5.09
CA ARG A 577 -18.59 11.03 -5.58
C ARG A 577 -18.63 9.88 -4.59
N ILE A 578 -19.20 8.77 -5.02
CA ILE A 578 -19.18 7.52 -4.26
C ILE A 578 -17.74 6.99 -4.31
N ASN A 579 -17.04 7.18 -3.20
CA ASN A 579 -15.63 6.83 -3.03
C ASN A 579 -15.48 5.35 -2.66
N ARG A 580 -16.38 4.88 -1.78
CA ARG A 580 -16.42 3.49 -1.32
C ARG A 580 -17.87 3.05 -1.20
N ILE A 581 -18.15 1.81 -1.59
CA ILE A 581 -19.42 1.13 -1.33
C ILE A 581 -19.13 -0.32 -0.97
N ALA A 582 -19.69 -0.78 0.12
CA ALA A 582 -19.51 -2.13 0.63
C ALA A 582 -20.84 -2.70 1.12
N VAL A 583 -21.04 -3.98 0.90
CA VAL A 583 -22.12 -4.79 1.46
C VAL A 583 -21.49 -6.05 2.02
N SER A 584 -21.96 -6.50 3.19
CA SER A 584 -21.51 -7.76 3.79
C SER A 584 -21.47 -8.89 2.77
N PRO A 585 -20.39 -9.69 2.72
CA PRO A 585 -20.17 -10.69 1.66
C PRO A 585 -21.36 -11.63 1.46
N GLU A 586 -21.97 -12.09 2.55
CA GLU A 586 -23.14 -12.99 2.57
C GLU A 586 -24.41 -12.37 1.99
N LEU A 587 -24.45 -11.04 1.83
CA LEU A 587 -25.57 -10.26 1.30
C LEU A 587 -25.33 -9.68 -0.09
N GLN A 588 -24.14 -9.89 -0.65
CA GLN A 588 -23.84 -9.45 -2.02
C GLN A 588 -24.70 -10.20 -3.05
N GLY A 589 -24.96 -9.57 -4.18
CA GLY A 589 -25.81 -10.13 -5.24
C GLY A 589 -27.32 -10.11 -4.95
N LYS A 590 -27.77 -9.68 -3.74
CA LYS A 590 -29.17 -9.66 -3.31
C LYS A 590 -29.85 -8.29 -3.48
N GLY A 591 -29.26 -7.35 -4.20
CA GLY A 591 -29.86 -6.04 -4.52
C GLY A 591 -29.54 -4.92 -3.51
N PHE A 592 -28.87 -5.20 -2.39
CA PHE A 592 -28.60 -4.19 -1.35
C PHE A 592 -27.70 -3.05 -1.83
N GLY A 593 -26.73 -3.33 -2.70
CA GLY A 593 -25.91 -2.29 -3.33
C GLY A 593 -26.76 -1.31 -4.17
N THR A 594 -27.68 -1.83 -4.97
CA THR A 594 -28.63 -1.02 -5.75
C THR A 594 -29.57 -0.23 -4.84
N PHE A 595 -30.01 -0.80 -3.73
CA PHE A 595 -30.80 -0.11 -2.73
C PHE A 595 -30.06 1.09 -2.12
N ILE A 596 -28.78 0.93 -1.77
CA ILE A 596 -27.93 2.03 -1.29
C ILE A 596 -27.86 3.13 -2.37
N ILE A 597 -27.60 2.79 -3.63
CA ILE A 597 -27.50 3.77 -4.73
C ILE A 597 -28.80 4.52 -4.94
N SER A 598 -29.93 3.82 -4.97
CA SER A 598 -31.26 4.47 -5.17
C SER A 598 -31.62 5.42 -4.03
N THR A 599 -31.21 5.10 -2.80
CA THR A 599 -31.45 5.99 -1.65
C THR A 599 -30.49 7.17 -1.65
N LEU A 600 -29.22 6.95 -2.06
CA LEU A 600 -28.23 8.00 -2.31
C LEU A 600 -28.73 8.99 -3.37
N GLU A 601 -29.30 8.51 -4.47
CA GLU A 601 -29.87 9.33 -5.53
C GLU A 601 -30.99 10.24 -4.99
N LYS A 602 -31.91 9.71 -4.20
CA LYS A 602 -32.97 10.51 -3.55
C LYS A 602 -32.38 11.58 -2.64
N ALA A 603 -31.46 11.21 -1.77
CA ALA A 603 -30.80 12.14 -0.87
C ALA A 603 -30.00 13.22 -1.61
N ALA A 604 -29.44 12.90 -2.77
CA ALA A 604 -28.74 13.83 -3.63
C ALA A 604 -29.69 14.86 -4.28
N TYR A 605 -30.86 14.43 -4.74
CA TYR A 605 -31.91 15.35 -5.20
C TYR A 605 -32.36 16.32 -4.11
N GLU A 606 -32.59 15.83 -2.89
CA GLU A 606 -32.96 16.65 -1.74
C GLU A 606 -31.85 17.64 -1.33
N ALA A 607 -30.59 17.32 -1.62
CA ALA A 607 -29.42 18.15 -1.34
C ALA A 607 -29.02 19.06 -2.53
N ASP A 608 -29.81 19.14 -3.58
CA ASP A 608 -29.53 19.93 -4.79
C ASP A 608 -28.16 19.60 -5.39
N ILE A 609 -27.86 18.31 -5.53
CA ILE A 609 -26.66 17.78 -6.16
C ILE A 609 -26.87 17.60 -7.65
N ASP A 610 -25.94 18.11 -8.45
CA ASP A 610 -26.03 18.06 -9.91
C ASP A 610 -25.77 16.67 -10.48
N SER A 611 -24.85 15.89 -9.88
CA SER A 611 -24.48 14.58 -10.41
C SER A 611 -23.91 13.67 -9.33
N LEU A 612 -24.23 12.39 -9.40
CA LEU A 612 -23.43 11.35 -8.75
C LEU A 612 -22.25 10.99 -9.64
N SER A 613 -21.15 10.60 -9.02
CA SER A 613 -19.98 10.10 -9.76
C SER A 613 -19.28 8.98 -8.98
N THR A 614 -18.48 8.17 -9.68
CA THR A 614 -17.62 7.16 -9.08
C THR A 614 -16.40 6.93 -9.95
N SER A 615 -15.26 6.57 -9.30
CA SER A 615 -14.04 6.20 -10.01
C SER A 615 -13.43 4.97 -9.33
N TYR A 616 -13.10 3.96 -10.14
CA TYR A 616 -12.63 2.65 -9.67
C TYR A 616 -11.74 1.98 -10.72
N GLY A 617 -11.07 0.88 -10.36
CA GLY A 617 -10.38 0.00 -11.31
C GLY A 617 -11.39 -0.86 -12.08
N SER A 618 -11.26 -0.90 -13.41
CA SER A 618 -12.18 -1.62 -14.30
C SER A 618 -12.18 -3.13 -14.00
N GLU A 619 -13.33 -3.63 -13.61
CA GLU A 619 -13.62 -5.05 -13.38
C GLU A 619 -15.04 -5.33 -13.88
N ASP A 620 -15.25 -6.44 -14.59
CA ASP A 620 -16.52 -6.75 -15.26
C ASP A 620 -17.74 -6.75 -14.34
N LYS A 621 -17.58 -7.23 -13.09
CA LYS A 621 -18.65 -7.23 -12.09
C LYS A 621 -19.03 -5.82 -11.67
N LEU A 622 -18.03 -4.97 -11.40
CA LEU A 622 -18.23 -3.58 -11.02
C LEU A 622 -18.76 -2.75 -12.20
N ASP A 623 -18.22 -2.97 -13.39
CA ASP A 623 -18.70 -2.27 -14.60
C ASP A 623 -20.18 -2.55 -14.86
N ARG A 624 -20.63 -3.81 -14.73
CA ARG A 624 -22.05 -4.19 -14.83
C ARG A 624 -22.91 -3.60 -13.73
N PHE A 625 -22.43 -3.62 -12.47
CA PHE A 625 -23.13 -3.03 -11.33
C PHE A 625 -23.41 -1.55 -11.54
N TRP A 626 -22.40 -0.76 -11.90
CA TRP A 626 -22.58 0.68 -12.13
C TRP A 626 -23.43 0.98 -13.34
N GLN A 627 -23.32 0.20 -14.41
CA GLN A 627 -24.16 0.35 -15.61
C GLN A 627 -25.64 0.04 -15.32
N GLN A 628 -25.95 -1.00 -14.57
CA GLN A 628 -27.30 -1.34 -14.13
C GLN A 628 -27.92 -0.24 -13.26
N ASN A 629 -27.08 0.47 -12.47
CA ASN A 629 -27.51 1.63 -11.69
C ASN A 629 -27.44 2.96 -12.49
N LYS A 630 -27.46 2.90 -13.83
CA LYS A 630 -27.55 4.04 -14.75
C LYS A 630 -26.33 4.99 -14.75
N PHE A 631 -25.17 4.55 -14.26
CA PHE A 631 -23.94 5.30 -14.35
C PHE A 631 -23.29 5.16 -15.73
N VAL A 632 -23.15 6.27 -16.44
CA VAL A 632 -22.53 6.33 -17.76
C VAL A 632 -21.01 6.44 -17.62
N CYS A 633 -20.27 5.66 -18.41
CA CYS A 633 -18.80 5.77 -18.48
C CYS A 633 -18.43 7.02 -19.26
N VAL A 634 -17.69 7.94 -18.63
CA VAL A 634 -17.21 9.18 -19.26
C VAL A 634 -15.71 9.18 -19.49
N HIS A 635 -14.99 8.26 -18.84
CA HIS A 635 -13.56 8.09 -19.07
C HIS A 635 -13.10 6.69 -18.67
N LYS A 636 -12.23 6.12 -19.51
CA LYS A 636 -11.48 4.91 -19.18
C LYS A 636 -9.99 5.20 -19.38
N GLY A 637 -9.21 5.05 -18.31
CA GLY A 637 -7.77 5.27 -18.33
C GLY A 637 -7.06 4.28 -19.26
N GLU A 638 -6.02 4.72 -19.93
CA GLU A 638 -5.23 3.86 -20.82
C GLU A 638 -4.13 3.08 -20.09
N LYS A 639 -3.68 3.60 -18.97
CA LYS A 639 -2.58 3.01 -18.18
C LYS A 639 -3.17 2.27 -16.98
N ALA A 640 -2.71 1.03 -16.79
CA ALA A 640 -3.00 0.29 -15.58
C ALA A 640 -2.42 0.99 -14.35
N ASN A 641 -3.18 1.01 -13.27
CA ASN A 641 -2.73 1.51 -11.97
C ASN A 641 -1.60 0.61 -11.46
N LYS A 642 -0.53 1.23 -10.95
CA LYS A 642 0.62 0.49 -10.41
C LYS A 642 0.27 -0.38 -9.20
N ALA A 643 -0.75 0.00 -8.43
CA ALA A 643 -1.14 -0.74 -7.22
C ALA A 643 -2.12 -1.88 -7.50
N SER A 644 -3.15 -1.65 -8.33
CA SER A 644 -4.18 -2.66 -8.60
C SER A 644 -3.95 -3.44 -9.92
N GLY A 645 -3.15 -2.89 -10.85
CA GLY A 645 -3.00 -3.42 -12.19
C GLY A 645 -4.22 -3.21 -13.10
N GLU A 646 -5.24 -2.51 -12.63
CA GLU A 646 -6.49 -2.25 -13.33
C GLU A 646 -6.46 -0.87 -13.99
N THR A 647 -7.18 -0.69 -15.10
CA THR A 647 -7.37 0.63 -15.69
C THR A 647 -8.45 1.39 -14.93
N SER A 648 -8.22 2.69 -14.67
CA SER A 648 -9.21 3.51 -13.98
C SER A 648 -10.41 3.80 -14.86
N VAL A 649 -11.61 3.79 -14.28
CA VAL A 649 -12.87 4.19 -14.93
C VAL A 649 -13.48 5.33 -14.12
N LEU A 650 -13.98 6.35 -14.79
CA LEU A 650 -14.84 7.39 -14.23
C LEU A 650 -16.24 7.24 -14.81
N ARG A 651 -17.24 7.12 -13.94
CA ARG A 651 -18.65 7.06 -14.32
C ARG A 651 -19.44 8.15 -13.60
N ILE A 652 -20.50 8.62 -14.23
CA ILE A 652 -21.40 9.64 -13.69
C ILE A 652 -22.87 9.23 -13.88
N ALA A 653 -23.73 9.72 -12.98
CA ALA A 653 -25.18 9.70 -13.13
C ALA A 653 -25.66 11.13 -12.95
N PRO A 654 -25.91 11.88 -14.05
CA PRO A 654 -26.38 13.26 -14.01
C PRO A 654 -27.79 13.34 -13.45
N LEU A 655 -28.04 14.25 -12.49
CA LEU A 655 -29.31 14.44 -11.82
C LEU A 655 -29.99 15.73 -12.31
N SER A 656 -29.26 16.85 -12.45
CA SER A 656 -29.79 18.11 -12.96
C SER A 656 -29.71 18.17 -14.50
N ASP A 657 -30.58 18.99 -15.13
CA ASP A 657 -30.55 19.22 -16.58
C ASP A 657 -29.23 19.83 -17.04
N ARG A 658 -28.67 20.73 -16.23
CA ARG A 658 -27.35 21.31 -16.44
C ARG A 658 -26.27 20.24 -16.50
N ALA A 659 -26.29 19.29 -15.56
CA ALA A 659 -25.36 18.18 -15.56
C ALA A 659 -25.55 17.26 -16.76
N ARG A 660 -26.79 16.98 -17.18
CA ARG A 660 -27.08 16.16 -18.38
C ARG A 660 -26.50 16.79 -19.64
N THR A 661 -26.70 18.10 -19.86
CA THR A 661 -26.18 18.81 -21.02
C THR A 661 -24.64 18.78 -21.05
N LEU A 662 -24.00 19.20 -19.96
CA LEU A 662 -22.52 19.24 -19.88
C LEU A 662 -21.89 17.85 -19.95
N SER A 663 -22.53 16.80 -19.43
CA SER A 663 -22.01 15.45 -19.46
C SER A 663 -22.11 14.81 -20.85
N SER A 664 -23.11 15.16 -21.65
CA SER A 664 -23.23 14.68 -23.03
C SER A 664 -22.10 15.18 -23.92
N GLU A 665 -21.58 16.35 -23.66
CA GLU A 665 -20.37 16.88 -24.32
C GLU A 665 -19.13 16.01 -24.02
N VAL A 666 -18.94 15.63 -22.76
CA VAL A 666 -17.79 14.80 -22.33
C VAL A 666 -17.83 13.41 -22.98
N THR A 667 -19.00 12.78 -23.04
CA THR A 667 -19.15 11.45 -23.68
C THR A 667 -18.88 11.51 -25.19
N SER A 668 -19.32 12.57 -25.85
CA SER A 668 -19.06 12.79 -27.28
C SER A 668 -17.57 12.93 -27.59
N ILE A 669 -16.81 13.58 -26.70
CA ILE A 669 -15.34 13.71 -26.81
C ILE A 669 -14.65 12.36 -26.68
N ASP A 670 -15.03 11.55 -25.70
CA ASP A 670 -14.43 10.24 -25.47
C ASP A 670 -14.73 9.25 -26.62
N ASP A 671 -15.91 9.33 -27.19
CA ASP A 671 -16.32 8.53 -28.35
C ASP A 671 -15.58 8.94 -29.62
N ALA A 672 -15.37 10.25 -29.85
CA ALA A 672 -14.57 10.74 -30.97
C ALA A 672 -13.11 10.28 -30.88
N LYS A 673 -12.51 10.28 -29.68
CA LYS A 673 -11.15 9.79 -29.44
C LYS A 673 -11.02 8.28 -29.71
N LYS A 674 -11.99 7.48 -29.29
CA LYS A 674 -11.98 6.02 -29.51
C LYS A 674 -12.09 5.63 -30.98
N LYS A 675 -12.78 6.45 -31.81
CA LYS A 675 -12.98 6.18 -33.24
C LYS A 675 -11.83 6.63 -34.12
N GLN A 676 -10.74 7.17 -33.56
CA GLN A 676 -9.63 7.77 -34.34
C GLN A 676 -10.14 8.74 -35.42
N THR A 677 -11.02 9.64 -35.03
CA THR A 677 -11.70 10.57 -35.90
C THR A 677 -10.73 11.68 -36.34
N THR A 678 -10.76 12.05 -37.63
CA THR A 678 -9.97 13.16 -38.14
C THR A 678 -10.50 14.49 -37.62
N TYR A 679 -9.63 15.52 -37.51
CA TYR A 679 -10.00 16.85 -37.04
C TYR A 679 -11.18 17.43 -37.87
N ASP A 680 -11.13 17.33 -39.20
CA ASP A 680 -12.17 17.85 -40.10
C ASP A 680 -13.52 17.16 -39.96
N SER A 681 -13.56 15.91 -39.47
CA SER A 681 -14.80 15.18 -39.24
C SER A 681 -15.42 15.46 -37.88
N LEU A 682 -14.75 16.23 -37.05
CA LEU A 682 -15.28 16.69 -35.76
C LEU A 682 -16.33 17.78 -35.95
N SER A 683 -17.31 17.86 -35.06
CA SER A 683 -18.20 19.04 -35.00
C SER A 683 -17.42 20.31 -34.65
N ALA A 684 -17.92 21.48 -35.05
CA ALA A 684 -17.25 22.76 -34.77
C ALA A 684 -16.90 22.95 -33.29
N SER A 685 -17.77 22.53 -32.37
CA SER A 685 -17.50 22.56 -30.92
C SER A 685 -16.34 21.68 -30.51
N LEU A 686 -16.20 20.50 -31.11
CA LEU A 686 -15.09 19.59 -30.82
C LEU A 686 -13.77 20.06 -31.47
N GLN A 687 -13.83 20.69 -32.63
CA GLN A 687 -12.67 21.34 -33.26
C GLN A 687 -12.13 22.46 -32.37
N LEU A 688 -13.02 23.37 -31.92
CA LEU A 688 -12.67 24.45 -30.98
C LEU A 688 -12.06 23.90 -29.70
N LEU A 689 -12.61 22.81 -29.14
CA LEU A 689 -12.06 22.16 -27.96
C LEU A 689 -10.68 21.57 -28.22
N CYS A 690 -10.46 20.95 -29.38
CA CYS A 690 -9.17 20.43 -29.78
C CYS A 690 -8.12 21.55 -29.81
N VAL A 691 -8.40 22.64 -30.48
CA VAL A 691 -7.52 23.82 -30.55
C VAL A 691 -7.27 24.40 -29.14
N THR A 692 -8.30 24.52 -28.33
CA THR A 692 -8.16 25.02 -26.95
C THR A 692 -7.19 24.17 -26.12
N LYS A 693 -7.30 22.85 -26.19
CA LYS A 693 -6.38 21.94 -25.48
C LYS A 693 -4.95 22.03 -26.00
N LEU A 694 -4.77 22.19 -27.31
CA LEU A 694 -3.45 22.38 -27.90
C LEU A 694 -2.81 23.71 -27.46
N ARG A 695 -3.59 24.78 -27.34
CA ARG A 695 -3.13 26.07 -26.78
C ARG A 695 -2.68 25.91 -25.32
N HIS A 696 -3.42 25.14 -24.50
CA HIS A 696 -3.03 24.81 -23.13
C HIS A 696 -1.73 23.98 -23.05
N PHE A 697 -1.50 23.10 -24.02
CA PHE A 697 -0.25 22.36 -24.13
C PHE A 697 0.93 23.29 -24.47
N ILE A 698 0.77 24.19 -25.42
CA ILE A 698 1.79 25.19 -25.80
C ILE A 698 2.15 26.02 -24.56
N ALA A 699 1.16 26.52 -23.84
CA ALA A 699 1.34 27.27 -22.60
C ALA A 699 2.01 26.47 -21.44
N GLY A 700 2.09 25.15 -21.56
CA GLY A 700 2.77 24.32 -20.57
C GLY A 700 1.88 23.73 -19.50
N TYR A 701 0.57 23.94 -19.56
CA TYR A 701 -0.40 23.47 -18.58
C TYR A 701 -0.78 21.98 -18.77
N ARG A 702 -0.60 21.45 -19.99
CA ARG A 702 -0.90 20.06 -20.32
C ARG A 702 0.35 19.28 -20.72
N SER A 703 0.40 18.01 -20.38
CA SER A 703 1.46 17.10 -20.84
C SER A 703 1.14 16.55 -22.24
N LEU A 704 2.18 16.13 -22.95
CA LEU A 704 2.04 15.53 -24.28
C LEU A 704 1.12 14.30 -24.25
N ASP A 705 1.26 13.45 -23.23
CA ASP A 705 0.41 12.24 -23.07
C ASP A 705 -1.08 12.60 -22.97
N ASN A 706 -1.42 13.77 -22.39
CA ASN A 706 -2.81 14.18 -22.17
C ASN A 706 -3.48 14.78 -23.42
N ILE A 707 -2.69 15.20 -24.40
CA ILE A 707 -3.20 15.85 -25.63
C ILE A 707 -2.88 15.03 -26.88
N TRP A 708 -2.36 13.82 -26.70
CA TRP A 708 -1.94 12.99 -27.83
C TRP A 708 -3.08 12.71 -28.82
N GLY A 709 -4.29 12.51 -28.33
CA GLY A 709 -5.47 12.30 -29.18
C GLY A 709 -5.79 13.50 -30.09
N GLU A 710 -5.57 14.71 -29.60
CA GLU A 710 -5.74 15.95 -30.35
C GLU A 710 -4.66 16.09 -31.45
N ILE A 711 -3.41 15.75 -31.13
CA ILE A 711 -2.32 15.73 -32.11
C ILE A 711 -2.57 14.65 -33.17
N ASN A 712 -3.01 13.48 -32.72
CA ASN A 712 -3.34 12.39 -33.62
C ASN A 712 -4.47 12.75 -34.60
N ALA A 713 -5.54 13.40 -34.13
CA ALA A 713 -6.65 13.85 -34.95
C ALA A 713 -6.19 14.82 -36.08
N ILE A 714 -5.27 15.71 -35.76
CA ILE A 714 -4.67 16.63 -36.76
C ILE A 714 -3.81 15.85 -37.76
N ALA A 715 -2.96 14.96 -37.27
CA ALA A 715 -2.06 14.20 -38.12
C ALA A 715 -2.80 13.21 -39.03
N LEU A 716 -3.99 12.72 -38.65
CA LEU A 716 -4.83 11.87 -39.48
C LEU A 716 -5.44 12.63 -40.71
N CYS A 717 -5.66 13.94 -40.60
CA CYS A 717 -6.15 14.74 -41.73
C CYS A 717 -5.18 14.73 -42.93
N ASP A 718 -3.89 14.73 -42.66
CA ASP A 718 -2.86 14.74 -43.73
C ASP A 718 -2.83 13.44 -44.55
N SER A 719 -3.36 12.33 -44.01
CA SER A 719 -3.38 11.05 -44.75
C SER A 719 -4.54 10.89 -45.73
N LEU A 720 -5.62 11.66 -45.56
CA LEU A 720 -6.85 11.50 -46.32
C LEU A 720 -6.95 12.48 -47.51
N HIS A 721 -6.25 13.61 -47.50
CA HIS A 721 -6.35 14.66 -48.52
C HIS A 721 -5.01 15.27 -48.91
N PRO A 722 -4.13 14.57 -49.65
CA PRO A 722 -2.84 15.09 -50.06
C PRO A 722 -2.93 16.23 -51.07
N THR A 723 -4.14 16.62 -51.52
CA THR A 723 -4.31 17.58 -52.62
C THR A 723 -5.48 18.58 -52.44
N SER A 724 -6.12 18.65 -51.28
CA SER A 724 -7.25 19.57 -51.09
C SER A 724 -6.84 20.93 -50.53
N SER A 725 -7.52 21.96 -51.01
CA SER A 725 -7.39 23.39 -50.67
C SER A 725 -7.91 23.77 -49.29
N HIS A 726 -7.86 22.87 -48.32
CA HIS A 726 -8.21 23.10 -46.91
C HIS A 726 -7.03 23.62 -46.08
N PRO A 727 -7.28 24.33 -44.98
CA PRO A 727 -6.26 25.09 -44.29
C PRO A 727 -5.08 24.23 -43.86
N ALA A 728 -3.93 24.65 -44.28
CA ALA A 728 -2.58 24.14 -44.07
C ALA A 728 -2.45 22.78 -43.36
N PRO A 729 -2.26 21.70 -44.13
CA PRO A 729 -1.94 20.41 -43.54
C PRO A 729 -0.70 20.47 -42.63
N LEU A 730 -0.61 19.59 -41.67
CA LEU A 730 0.55 19.49 -40.78
C LEU A 730 1.85 19.32 -41.57
N PHE A 731 1.77 18.68 -42.74
CA PHE A 731 2.86 18.53 -43.71
C PHE A 731 3.47 19.89 -44.13
N ASP A 732 2.63 20.89 -44.44
CA ASP A 732 3.11 22.23 -44.84
C ASP A 732 3.80 22.94 -43.68
N VAL A 733 3.30 22.74 -42.44
CA VAL A 733 3.94 23.28 -41.25
C VAL A 733 5.32 22.64 -41.03
N LEU A 734 5.44 21.35 -41.24
CA LEU A 734 6.71 20.63 -41.10
C LEU A 734 7.70 21.07 -42.19
N SER A 735 7.24 21.27 -43.42
CA SER A 735 8.05 21.72 -44.53
C SER A 735 8.62 23.14 -44.29
N GLU A 736 7.86 24.05 -43.71
CA GLU A 736 8.33 25.37 -43.32
C GLU A 736 9.32 25.39 -42.15
N LEU A 737 9.10 24.50 -41.16
CA LEU A 737 9.95 24.49 -39.97
C LEU A 737 11.27 23.72 -40.17
N PHE A 738 11.29 22.79 -41.14
CA PHE A 738 12.40 21.86 -41.36
C PHE A 738 12.84 21.80 -42.82
N ASP A 739 13.14 22.95 -43.40
CA ASP A 739 13.52 23.15 -44.82
C ASP A 739 14.62 22.18 -45.37
N ASN A 740 15.43 21.64 -44.48
CA ASN A 740 16.52 20.72 -44.83
C ASN A 740 16.15 19.23 -44.73
N GLN A 741 14.88 18.88 -44.50
CA GLN A 741 14.44 17.49 -44.40
C GLN A 741 13.74 17.05 -45.70
N THR A 742 13.91 15.77 -46.06
CA THR A 742 13.22 15.22 -47.24
C THR A 742 11.71 15.04 -46.97
N ASN A 743 10.89 15.18 -48.01
CA ASN A 743 9.44 14.93 -47.93
C ASN A 743 9.11 13.52 -47.32
N GLU A 744 9.98 12.56 -47.54
CA GLU A 744 9.87 11.25 -47.01
C GLU A 744 9.95 11.24 -45.46
N ARG A 745 10.84 12.09 -44.92
CA ARG A 745 11.03 12.21 -43.46
C ARG A 745 9.84 12.91 -42.78
N HIS A 746 9.25 13.93 -43.44
CA HIS A 746 8.02 14.58 -42.96
C HIS A 746 6.86 13.58 -42.93
N SER A 747 6.70 12.76 -43.98
CA SER A 747 5.68 11.69 -44.04
C SER A 747 5.86 10.63 -42.96
N GLU A 748 7.12 10.29 -42.64
CA GLU A 748 7.44 9.35 -41.56
C GLU A 748 7.12 9.94 -40.18
N LEU A 749 7.40 11.20 -39.94
CA LEU A 749 7.02 11.88 -38.70
C LEU A 749 5.49 11.94 -38.53
N ILE A 750 4.75 12.27 -39.60
CA ILE A 750 3.29 12.26 -39.58
C ILE A 750 2.76 10.86 -39.23
N LYS A 751 3.30 9.80 -39.82
CA LYS A 751 2.95 8.43 -39.48
C LYS A 751 3.20 8.11 -37.99
N LEU A 752 4.26 8.64 -37.38
CA LEU A 752 4.50 8.49 -35.95
C LEU A 752 3.47 9.26 -35.11
N LEU A 753 3.06 10.45 -35.55
CA LEU A 753 2.02 11.24 -34.87
C LEU A 753 0.62 10.61 -35.01
N GLN A 754 0.38 9.78 -36.02
CA GLN A 754 -0.87 9.02 -36.22
C GLN A 754 -0.96 7.78 -35.35
N GLN A 755 0.12 7.38 -34.64
CA GLN A 755 0.10 6.22 -33.75
C GLN A 755 -0.80 6.48 -32.53
N PRO A 756 -1.49 5.48 -31.99
CA PRO A 756 -2.41 5.65 -30.86
C PRO A 756 -1.72 6.11 -29.58
N ARG A 757 -0.40 5.97 -29.49
CA ARG A 757 0.42 6.40 -28.33
C ARG A 757 1.72 7.05 -28.77
N PRO A 758 2.24 8.04 -27.98
CA PRO A 758 3.50 8.68 -28.31
C PRO A 758 4.69 7.72 -28.14
N ASN A 759 5.44 7.53 -29.20
CA ASN A 759 6.73 6.84 -29.17
C ASN A 759 7.84 7.89 -29.03
N TYR A 760 8.26 8.16 -27.78
CA TYR A 760 9.22 9.21 -27.47
C TYR A 760 10.59 8.98 -28.08
N ASP A 761 11.06 7.73 -28.21
CA ASP A 761 12.39 7.44 -28.77
C ASP A 761 12.41 7.69 -30.27
N SER A 762 11.41 7.20 -31.01
CA SER A 762 11.27 7.47 -32.44
C SER A 762 11.04 8.95 -32.74
N LEU A 763 10.18 9.61 -31.95
CA LEU A 763 9.94 11.05 -32.08
C LEU A 763 11.19 11.87 -31.78
N SER A 764 11.95 11.50 -30.74
CA SER A 764 13.21 12.17 -30.39
C SER A 764 14.25 12.06 -31.51
N TYR A 765 14.34 10.88 -32.10
CA TYR A 765 15.22 10.64 -33.27
C TYR A 765 14.81 11.49 -34.50
N MET A 766 13.52 11.46 -34.84
CA MET A 766 12.98 12.18 -35.99
C MET A 766 13.11 13.71 -35.81
N LEU A 767 12.84 14.24 -34.64
CA LEU A 767 12.91 15.66 -34.31
C LEU A 767 14.33 16.14 -33.95
N LYS A 768 15.33 15.23 -33.97
CA LYS A 768 16.73 15.52 -33.58
C LYS A 768 16.83 16.16 -32.19
N THR A 769 16.07 15.63 -31.23
CA THR A 769 16.01 16.14 -29.86
C THR A 769 16.60 15.16 -28.86
N LYS A 770 16.89 15.60 -27.65
CA LYS A 770 17.37 14.72 -26.56
C LYS A 770 16.28 14.52 -25.51
N GLY A 771 15.78 13.27 -25.45
CA GLY A 771 14.84 12.81 -24.43
C GLY A 771 13.46 13.49 -24.45
N LYS A 772 12.58 13.06 -23.56
CA LYS A 772 11.16 13.47 -23.50
C LYS A 772 10.95 15.00 -23.46
N LYS A 773 11.80 15.74 -22.75
CA LYS A 773 11.68 17.20 -22.60
C LYS A 773 11.98 17.94 -23.92
N GLY A 774 13.03 17.53 -24.63
CA GLY A 774 13.39 18.11 -25.94
C GLY A 774 12.33 17.82 -27.00
N THR A 775 11.84 16.57 -27.06
CA THR A 775 10.75 16.15 -27.96
C THR A 775 9.47 16.95 -27.71
N THR A 776 9.10 17.15 -26.45
CA THR A 776 7.92 17.95 -26.06
C THR A 776 8.07 19.41 -26.52
N ALA A 777 9.26 20.00 -26.37
CA ALA A 777 9.52 21.40 -26.82
C ALA A 777 9.41 21.56 -28.34
N ALA A 778 9.95 20.60 -29.10
CA ALA A 778 9.85 20.64 -30.57
C ALA A 778 8.40 20.46 -31.05
N LEU A 779 7.64 19.58 -30.44
CA LEU A 779 6.22 19.40 -30.75
C LEU A 779 5.40 20.65 -30.42
N LYS A 780 5.71 21.36 -29.34
CA LYS A 780 5.08 22.66 -29.03
C LYS A 780 5.30 23.71 -30.16
N GLN A 781 6.48 23.77 -30.74
CA GLN A 781 6.76 24.67 -31.86
C GLN A 781 5.93 24.30 -33.10
N ILE A 782 5.89 23.02 -33.44
CA ILE A 782 5.10 22.52 -34.58
C ILE A 782 3.62 22.86 -34.41
N ILE A 783 3.05 22.53 -33.24
CA ILE A 783 1.63 22.78 -32.95
C ILE A 783 1.32 24.26 -32.87
N SER A 784 2.23 25.10 -32.34
CA SER A 784 2.06 26.54 -32.32
C SER A 784 1.92 27.09 -33.74
N ARG A 785 2.78 26.65 -34.67
CA ARG A 785 2.70 27.07 -36.09
C ARG A 785 1.41 26.57 -36.74
N PHE A 786 1.02 25.35 -36.47
CA PHE A 786 -0.24 24.80 -36.98
C PHE A 786 -1.44 25.62 -36.53
N ILE A 787 -1.54 26.01 -35.26
CA ILE A 787 -2.64 26.85 -34.75
C ILE A 787 -2.63 28.25 -35.41
N ILE A 788 -1.47 28.86 -35.56
CA ILE A 788 -1.36 30.15 -36.23
C ILE A 788 -1.92 30.09 -37.67
N LYS A 789 -1.62 29.01 -38.40
CA LYS A 789 -2.15 28.81 -39.74
C LYS A 789 -3.66 28.56 -39.77
N LEU A 790 -4.19 27.86 -38.78
CA LEU A 790 -5.63 27.69 -38.60
C LEU A 790 -6.31 29.05 -38.35
N ASP A 791 -5.77 29.83 -37.40
CA ASP A 791 -6.31 31.17 -37.07
C ASP A 791 -6.21 32.19 -38.24
N MET A 792 -5.35 31.97 -39.23
CA MET A 792 -5.24 32.81 -40.44
C MET A 792 -6.15 32.33 -41.57
N ALA A 793 -6.69 31.13 -41.49
CA ALA A 793 -7.56 30.54 -42.50
C ALA A 793 -9.05 30.76 -42.23
N ASP A 794 -9.40 31.03 -40.97
CA ASP A 794 -10.73 31.51 -40.54
C ASP A 794 -10.83 33.02 -40.70
#